data_f240e2ea96559c267b1653cb7b1917b1
#
_entry.id   f240e2ea96559c267b1653cb7b1917b1
#
_cell.length_a   1.000
_cell.length_b   1.000
_cell.length_c   1.000
_cell.angle_alpha   90.00
_cell.angle_beta   90.00
_cell.angle_gamma   90.00
#
_symmetry.space_group_name_H-M   'P 1'
#
loop_
_entity.id
_entity.type
_entity.pdbx_description
1 polymer ?
#
loop_
_entity_poly.entity_id
_entity_poly.type
_entity_poly.pdbx_seq_one_letter_code
_entity_poly.pdbx_strand_id
1 'polypeptide(L)'
;MKKNILNELGKRIVFFDGGMGTLLQERGLEAGELPENWNLKHPDIIRELHRDYLNAGADIILANTFGANELKFPDNLEEIVTKGVQNAKKAVEETGKDGYVALDVGPTGKLLKPLGTLDFEDAVSIFARTIKAGAAAGADLILIETMSDTYELKAAMLAAKENSDLPVMATVIFGENGKMLTGATPEAVTALLEGLGADAFGMNCGLGPKQMKPIFERLAKSASIPLIINPNAGLPRSENGKTVFDVDPAEFAEDMKIFAKEGAWLMGGCCGTTPAHIRALVEACKEAMPKPLTDKNLTLVSSYSHAVELGKMPMLIGERINPTGKSKFKQALRDRNMEYILEMGVKQSDAGAQILDVNVGLPEINEPELMKETVYQLQSILDAPLQIDTTNMEAMEQALRIYNGKPMINSVNGKQEIMKQVFPLAKKYGGVVVGLALDEDGIPDTVEERLAIAEKIYKTGESYGIARKDIVIDALTMTMSTDSNSANVTLETVRRIKAQGGRTVLGVSNISFGLPQREIITSAFFTMAMQAGLSAGIVNPNSQAMMQAYDTFRVLGGYDAQCMSYVEKYSAMKVVSTTVKAGAETDKSKNQATGSTSGGMDLKTCIIKGLKEPAYKVTKKMLEEKEPLEIINTELVPALDIVGKGFEKGTMFLPQLLMSAEAAKAGFAAVKEFMEAKGSDQQKKGTVVIATVKGDIPDIGKNIVKVLLENYGYDVIDLGKDVPPETVAEKVVETHAPLLGLSALMTTTVVNMEETIRQVRKAAPWCKIVVGGAVLTKEYADMIGADYYGKDAMQTVYYAESLLNSGSAK
;
A
#
# COMPACT_ATOMS: atom_id res chain seq x y z
N MET A 1 -4.01 -12.09 38.22
CA MET A 1 -3.60 -11.16 37.13
C MET A 1 -4.21 -11.68 35.85
N LYS A 2 -4.74 -10.80 34.99
CA LYS A 2 -5.14 -11.23 33.64
C LYS A 2 -3.93 -11.80 32.91
N LYS A 3 -4.11 -12.94 32.28
CA LYS A 3 -3.11 -13.59 31.46
C LYS A 3 -2.76 -12.69 30.26
N ASN A 4 -1.48 -12.45 29.99
CA ASN A 4 -1.04 -11.59 28.89
C ASN A 4 0.00 -12.35 28.06
N ILE A 5 -0.33 -12.62 26.79
CA ILE A 5 0.53 -13.33 25.83
C ILE A 5 1.89 -12.65 25.65
N LEU A 6 1.96 -11.34 25.77
CA LEU A 6 3.22 -10.60 25.62
C LEU A 6 4.30 -11.04 26.62
N ASN A 7 3.89 -11.61 27.76
CA ASN A 7 4.82 -12.15 28.75
C ASN A 7 5.48 -13.46 28.31
N GLU A 8 4.95 -14.14 27.31
CA GLU A 8 5.51 -15.40 26.77
C GLU A 8 6.48 -15.14 25.61
N LEU A 9 6.30 -14.00 24.92
CA LEU A 9 7.13 -13.66 23.76
C LEU A 9 8.61 -13.55 24.15
N GLY A 10 9.46 -14.15 23.33
CA GLY A 10 10.92 -14.20 23.54
C GLY A 10 11.42 -15.27 24.52
N LYS A 11 10.55 -15.93 25.28
CA LYS A 11 10.92 -17.04 26.16
C LYS A 11 10.95 -18.38 25.43
N ARG A 12 10.04 -18.56 24.47
CA ARG A 12 9.89 -19.76 23.65
C ARG A 12 9.16 -19.39 22.36
N ILE A 13 9.14 -20.30 21.40
CA ILE A 13 8.25 -20.18 20.27
C ILE A 13 6.80 -20.34 20.75
N VAL A 14 5.91 -19.49 20.28
CA VAL A 14 4.47 -19.52 20.56
C VAL A 14 3.76 -20.09 19.33
N PHE A 15 2.85 -21.04 19.54
CA PHE A 15 2.18 -21.73 18.46
C PHE A 15 0.72 -21.29 18.32
N PHE A 16 0.37 -20.85 17.11
CA PHE A 16 -1.01 -20.68 16.69
C PHE A 16 -1.65 -22.02 16.31
N ASP A 17 -2.94 -22.04 16.19
CA ASP A 17 -3.70 -23.14 15.57
C ASP A 17 -3.54 -23.16 14.04
N GLY A 18 -4.44 -23.83 13.34
CA GLY A 18 -4.40 -24.02 11.89
C GLY A 18 -5.75 -23.71 11.24
N GLY A 19 -5.96 -24.26 10.04
CA GLY A 19 -7.11 -23.99 9.20
C GLY A 19 -8.45 -24.40 9.83
N MET A 20 -9.29 -23.43 10.20
CA MET A 20 -10.66 -23.68 10.68
C MET A 20 -11.59 -24.01 9.51
N GLY A 21 -11.63 -23.16 8.48
CA GLY A 21 -12.57 -23.28 7.36
C GLY A 21 -12.51 -24.62 6.63
N THR A 22 -11.31 -25.14 6.37
CA THR A 22 -11.13 -26.44 5.72
C THR A 22 -11.66 -27.60 6.56
N LEU A 23 -11.46 -27.57 7.88
CA LEU A 23 -11.98 -28.58 8.79
C LEU A 23 -13.50 -28.52 8.93
N LEU A 24 -14.09 -27.32 8.91
CA LEU A 24 -15.54 -27.16 8.92
C LEU A 24 -16.18 -27.73 7.65
N GLN A 25 -15.56 -27.58 6.49
CA GLN A 25 -16.00 -28.20 5.23
C GLN A 25 -15.96 -29.73 5.32
N GLU A 26 -14.94 -30.31 5.93
CA GLU A 26 -14.87 -31.75 6.19
C GLU A 26 -15.99 -32.24 7.14
N ARG A 27 -16.48 -31.34 8.02
CA ARG A 27 -17.57 -31.59 8.97
C ARG A 27 -18.96 -31.24 8.39
N GLY A 28 -19.06 -30.83 7.11
CA GLY A 28 -20.32 -30.60 6.41
C GLY A 28 -20.72 -29.13 6.25
N LEU A 29 -19.83 -28.17 6.42
CA LEU A 29 -20.08 -26.78 6.04
C LEU A 29 -20.31 -26.72 4.53
N GLU A 30 -21.47 -26.23 4.11
CA GLU A 30 -21.84 -26.15 2.70
C GLU A 30 -21.13 -25.00 1.98
N ALA A 31 -20.91 -25.15 0.68
CA ALA A 31 -20.33 -24.10 -0.14
C ALA A 31 -21.23 -22.85 -0.14
N GLY A 32 -20.63 -21.70 0.24
CA GLY A 32 -21.35 -20.42 0.39
C GLY A 32 -21.97 -20.18 1.77
N GLU A 33 -21.97 -21.16 2.66
CA GLU A 33 -22.35 -20.91 4.05
C GLU A 33 -21.21 -20.19 4.79
N LEU A 34 -21.58 -19.18 5.58
CA LEU A 34 -20.59 -18.45 6.39
C LEU A 34 -20.20 -19.28 7.62
N PRO A 35 -18.93 -19.61 7.81
CA PRO A 35 -18.44 -20.42 8.92
C PRO A 35 -18.85 -19.90 10.30
N GLU A 36 -18.96 -18.60 10.45
CA GLU A 36 -19.29 -17.93 11.71
C GLU A 36 -20.71 -18.22 12.19
N ASN A 37 -21.64 -18.60 11.30
CA ASN A 37 -22.97 -19.06 11.67
C ASN A 37 -22.94 -20.32 12.54
N TRP A 38 -21.88 -21.14 12.40
CA TRP A 38 -21.72 -22.36 13.18
C TRP A 38 -21.40 -22.08 14.64
N ASN A 39 -21.00 -20.86 15.00
CA ASN A 39 -20.90 -20.44 16.40
C ASN A 39 -22.23 -20.60 17.15
N LEU A 40 -23.34 -20.44 16.43
CA LEU A 40 -24.70 -20.58 16.96
C LEU A 40 -25.34 -21.93 16.62
N LYS A 41 -25.19 -22.38 15.34
CA LYS A 41 -25.83 -23.58 14.84
C LYS A 41 -25.19 -24.88 15.32
N HIS A 42 -23.84 -24.90 15.36
CA HIS A 42 -23.03 -26.10 15.66
C HIS A 42 -21.90 -25.80 16.66
N PRO A 43 -22.21 -25.17 17.82
CA PRO A 43 -21.16 -24.75 18.76
C PRO A 43 -20.33 -25.91 19.32
N ASP A 44 -20.88 -27.14 19.33
CA ASP A 44 -20.16 -28.32 19.80
C ASP A 44 -19.04 -28.71 18.84
N ILE A 45 -19.28 -28.59 17.52
CA ILE A 45 -18.25 -28.85 16.48
C ILE A 45 -17.14 -27.79 16.56
N ILE A 46 -17.50 -26.51 16.72
CA ILE A 46 -16.53 -25.43 16.89
C ILE A 46 -15.65 -25.69 18.10
N ARG A 47 -16.24 -26.06 19.25
CA ARG A 47 -15.47 -26.38 20.46
C ARG A 47 -14.60 -27.61 20.31
N GLU A 48 -15.08 -28.65 19.60
CA GLU A 48 -14.28 -29.84 19.30
C GLU A 48 -13.03 -29.48 18.52
N LEU A 49 -13.13 -28.69 17.44
CA LEU A 49 -12.00 -28.25 16.64
C LEU A 49 -10.99 -27.44 17.44
N HIS A 50 -11.46 -26.51 18.27
CA HIS A 50 -10.57 -25.76 19.17
C HIS A 50 -9.83 -26.69 20.15
N ARG A 51 -10.53 -27.68 20.74
CA ARG A 51 -9.89 -28.69 21.63
C ARG A 51 -8.82 -29.51 20.89
N ASP A 52 -9.12 -29.89 19.64
CA ASP A 52 -8.17 -30.66 18.83
C ASP A 52 -6.87 -29.90 18.59
N TYR A 53 -6.96 -28.59 18.28
CA TYR A 53 -5.77 -27.74 18.14
C TYR A 53 -5.03 -27.52 19.48
N LEU A 54 -5.76 -27.26 20.55
CA LEU A 54 -5.16 -27.17 21.89
C LEU A 54 -4.46 -28.48 22.27
N ASN A 55 -5.07 -29.65 21.97
CA ASN A 55 -4.48 -30.96 22.19
C ASN A 55 -3.28 -31.25 21.26
N ALA A 56 -3.22 -30.61 20.09
CA ALA A 56 -2.06 -30.65 19.22
C ALA A 56 -0.88 -29.81 19.75
N GLY A 57 -1.14 -28.88 20.69
CA GLY A 57 -0.10 -28.07 21.31
C GLY A 57 -0.16 -26.59 20.92
N ALA A 58 -1.23 -26.13 20.29
CA ALA A 58 -1.44 -24.71 20.05
C ALA A 58 -1.52 -23.94 21.38
N ASP A 59 -0.86 -22.81 21.46
CA ASP A 59 -0.91 -21.85 22.58
C ASP A 59 -1.99 -20.81 22.38
N ILE A 60 -2.22 -20.41 21.13
CA ILE A 60 -3.22 -19.44 20.70
C ILE A 60 -4.19 -20.14 19.76
N ILE A 61 -5.49 -20.06 20.04
CA ILE A 61 -6.55 -20.47 19.12
C ILE A 61 -7.32 -19.24 18.65
N LEU A 62 -7.67 -19.25 17.36
CA LEU A 62 -8.43 -18.19 16.72
C LEU A 62 -9.93 -18.46 16.91
N ALA A 63 -10.66 -17.54 17.54
CA ALA A 63 -12.11 -17.63 17.59
C ALA A 63 -12.66 -17.67 16.16
N ASN A 64 -13.74 -18.43 15.95
CA ASN A 64 -14.35 -18.53 14.60
C ASN A 64 -15.10 -17.23 14.25
N THR A 65 -14.32 -16.12 14.02
CA THR A 65 -14.83 -14.76 13.79
C THR A 65 -14.18 -14.05 12.60
N PHE A 66 -13.37 -14.75 11.80
CA PHE A 66 -12.62 -14.21 10.66
C PHE A 66 -13.45 -13.32 9.73
N GLY A 67 -14.60 -13.80 9.29
CA GLY A 67 -15.50 -13.06 8.40
C GLY A 67 -16.58 -12.27 9.13
N ALA A 68 -16.58 -12.23 10.46
CA ALA A 68 -17.62 -11.57 11.25
C ALA A 68 -17.48 -10.04 11.18
N ASN A 69 -18.22 -9.42 10.29
CA ASN A 69 -18.35 -7.98 10.18
C ASN A 69 -19.79 -7.58 9.80
N GLU A 70 -20.14 -6.31 9.97
CA GLU A 70 -21.51 -5.85 9.76
C GLU A 70 -21.99 -5.95 8.31
N LEU A 71 -21.10 -6.03 7.33
CA LEU A 71 -21.47 -6.19 5.92
C LEU A 71 -21.99 -7.59 5.62
N LYS A 72 -21.59 -8.58 6.43
CA LYS A 72 -22.03 -9.98 6.34
C LYS A 72 -23.09 -10.34 7.40
N PHE A 73 -23.05 -9.68 8.55
CA PHE A 73 -23.91 -9.94 9.70
C PHE A 73 -24.53 -8.63 10.24
N PRO A 74 -25.37 -7.93 9.44
CA PRO A 74 -25.88 -6.62 9.82
C PRO A 74 -26.73 -6.65 11.10
N ASP A 75 -27.48 -7.75 11.33
CA ASP A 75 -28.49 -7.84 12.39
C ASP A 75 -27.99 -8.54 13.67
N ASN A 76 -26.97 -9.39 13.59
CA ASN A 76 -26.56 -10.26 14.70
C ASN A 76 -25.06 -10.40 14.89
N LEU A 77 -24.28 -9.41 14.42
CA LEU A 77 -22.83 -9.42 14.49
C LEU A 77 -22.30 -9.65 15.91
N GLU A 78 -22.83 -8.90 16.89
CA GLU A 78 -22.37 -8.96 18.28
C GLU A 78 -22.63 -10.34 18.89
N GLU A 79 -23.75 -10.98 18.54
CA GLU A 79 -24.07 -12.33 19.00
C GLU A 79 -23.11 -13.35 18.40
N ILE A 80 -22.86 -13.30 17.09
CA ILE A 80 -21.95 -14.18 16.37
C ILE A 80 -20.53 -14.09 16.95
N VAL A 81 -20.01 -12.87 17.12
CA VAL A 81 -18.67 -12.63 17.68
C VAL A 81 -18.57 -13.09 19.13
N THR A 82 -19.57 -12.73 19.95
CA THR A 82 -19.60 -13.14 21.36
C THR A 82 -19.59 -14.65 21.49
N LYS A 83 -20.38 -15.36 20.70
CA LYS A 83 -20.45 -16.83 20.75
C LYS A 83 -19.18 -17.47 20.22
N GLY A 84 -18.56 -16.91 19.17
CA GLY A 84 -17.26 -17.37 18.66
C GLY A 84 -16.20 -17.37 19.77
N VAL A 85 -16.01 -16.21 20.42
CA VAL A 85 -15.07 -16.09 21.54
C VAL A 85 -15.44 -16.99 22.72
N GLN A 86 -16.72 -17.08 23.10
CA GLN A 86 -17.17 -17.94 24.19
C GLN A 86 -16.94 -19.42 23.91
N ASN A 87 -17.16 -19.90 22.68
CA ASN A 87 -16.87 -21.26 22.27
C ASN A 87 -15.39 -21.61 22.41
N ALA A 88 -14.50 -20.71 21.95
CA ALA A 88 -13.05 -20.85 22.09
C ALA A 88 -12.62 -20.86 23.57
N LYS A 89 -13.13 -19.94 24.40
CA LYS A 89 -12.87 -19.89 25.85
C LYS A 89 -13.30 -21.18 26.55
N LYS A 90 -14.48 -21.69 26.21
CA LYS A 90 -15.00 -22.93 26.77
C LYS A 90 -14.13 -24.13 26.37
N ALA A 91 -13.61 -24.17 25.16
CA ALA A 91 -12.67 -25.21 24.74
C ALA A 91 -11.36 -25.15 25.55
N VAL A 92 -10.84 -23.97 25.87
CA VAL A 92 -9.69 -23.80 26.76
C VAL A 92 -9.98 -24.33 28.16
N GLU A 93 -11.15 -23.99 28.74
CA GLU A 93 -11.60 -24.49 30.04
C GLU A 93 -11.75 -26.02 30.06
N GLU A 94 -12.38 -26.60 29.04
CA GLU A 94 -12.62 -28.04 28.92
C GLU A 94 -11.35 -28.86 28.78
N THR A 95 -10.29 -28.31 28.10
CA THR A 95 -8.99 -28.98 27.99
C THR A 95 -8.12 -28.84 29.24
N GLY A 96 -8.41 -27.87 30.11
CA GLY A 96 -7.58 -27.52 31.26
C GLY A 96 -6.17 -27.03 30.89
N LYS A 97 -5.95 -26.70 29.61
CA LYS A 97 -4.67 -26.20 29.09
C LYS A 97 -4.56 -24.68 29.25
N ASP A 98 -3.34 -24.20 29.24
CA ASP A 98 -3.04 -22.79 29.40
C ASP A 98 -3.05 -22.09 28.02
N GLY A 99 -4.22 -22.09 27.33
CA GLY A 99 -4.41 -21.50 26.00
C GLY A 99 -4.85 -20.03 26.02
N TYR A 100 -4.57 -19.29 24.98
CA TYR A 100 -5.06 -17.92 24.73
C TYR A 100 -6.11 -17.95 23.60
N VAL A 101 -7.09 -17.06 23.68
CA VAL A 101 -8.10 -16.89 22.64
C VAL A 101 -7.90 -15.57 21.95
N ALA A 102 -7.56 -15.61 20.66
CA ALA A 102 -7.50 -14.44 19.80
C ALA A 102 -8.88 -14.15 19.21
N LEU A 103 -9.30 -12.88 19.27
CA LEU A 103 -10.33 -12.38 18.37
C LEU A 103 -9.75 -12.33 16.97
N ASP A 104 -10.28 -13.14 16.08
CA ASP A 104 -9.85 -13.22 14.69
C ASP A 104 -10.61 -12.21 13.83
N VAL A 105 -9.88 -11.29 13.19
CA VAL A 105 -10.44 -10.17 12.41
C VAL A 105 -9.88 -10.21 10.99
N GLY A 106 -10.65 -10.73 10.07
CA GLY A 106 -10.32 -10.76 8.65
C GLY A 106 -10.78 -9.51 7.90
N PRO A 107 -10.45 -9.39 6.60
CA PRO A 107 -10.82 -8.25 5.77
C PRO A 107 -12.34 -8.13 5.56
N THR A 108 -12.80 -6.92 5.30
CA THR A 108 -14.22 -6.63 5.00
C THR A 108 -14.69 -7.28 3.69
N GLY A 109 -13.76 -7.61 2.81
CA GLY A 109 -14.04 -8.09 1.45
C GLY A 109 -14.33 -6.96 0.46
N LYS A 110 -14.09 -5.70 0.85
CA LYS A 110 -14.21 -4.53 -0.03
C LYS A 110 -12.92 -3.72 -0.03
N LEU A 111 -12.53 -3.20 -1.19
CA LEU A 111 -11.48 -2.19 -1.25
C LEU A 111 -12.00 -0.84 -0.78
N LEU A 112 -11.10 -0.10 -0.12
CA LEU A 112 -11.38 1.26 0.30
C LEU A 112 -11.22 2.23 -0.89
N LYS A 113 -11.91 3.36 -0.83
CA LYS A 113 -11.73 4.45 -1.81
C LYS A 113 -10.27 4.94 -1.80
N PRO A 114 -9.70 5.32 -2.95
CA PRO A 114 -10.35 5.44 -4.27
C PRO A 114 -10.42 4.14 -5.07
N LEU A 115 -9.82 3.04 -4.61
CA LEU A 115 -9.74 1.78 -5.34
C LEU A 115 -11.04 1.00 -5.35
N GLY A 116 -11.84 1.16 -4.32
CA GLY A 116 -13.12 0.51 -4.14
C GLY A 116 -14.22 1.48 -3.75
N THR A 117 -15.22 0.98 -3.03
CA THR A 117 -16.43 1.75 -2.69
C THR A 117 -16.54 2.12 -1.21
N LEU A 118 -15.71 1.54 -0.33
CA LEU A 118 -15.80 1.72 1.11
C LEU A 118 -15.00 2.95 1.55
N ASP A 119 -15.60 3.82 2.35
CA ASP A 119 -14.89 4.94 2.96
C ASP A 119 -13.99 4.46 4.12
N PHE A 120 -12.88 5.18 4.35
CA PHE A 120 -11.93 4.81 5.41
C PHE A 120 -12.56 4.80 6.80
N GLU A 121 -13.36 5.82 7.14
CA GLU A 121 -14.01 5.90 8.45
C GLU A 121 -15.12 4.86 8.61
N ASP A 122 -15.81 4.50 7.53
CA ASP A 122 -16.78 3.40 7.54
C ASP A 122 -16.07 2.07 7.83
N ALA A 123 -14.89 1.83 7.21
CA ALA A 123 -14.09 0.65 7.51
C ALA A 123 -13.64 0.63 8.99
N VAL A 124 -13.16 1.74 9.53
CA VAL A 124 -12.80 1.87 10.97
C VAL A 124 -14.01 1.51 11.84
N SER A 125 -15.20 2.02 11.50
CA SER A 125 -16.44 1.76 12.25
C SER A 125 -16.86 0.30 12.19
N ILE A 126 -16.76 -0.34 11.03
CA ILE A 126 -17.04 -1.76 10.82
C ILE A 126 -16.14 -2.61 11.71
N PHE A 127 -14.83 -2.40 11.68
CA PHE A 127 -13.89 -3.12 12.52
C PHE A 127 -14.11 -2.85 14.01
N ALA A 128 -14.42 -1.61 14.39
CA ALA A 128 -14.66 -1.24 15.78
C ALA A 128 -15.84 -2.01 16.41
N ARG A 129 -16.89 -2.29 15.65
CA ARG A 129 -18.03 -3.11 16.15
C ARG A 129 -17.59 -4.53 16.52
N THR A 130 -16.88 -5.20 15.60
CA THR A 130 -16.35 -6.57 15.82
C THR A 130 -15.40 -6.59 17.01
N ILE A 131 -14.47 -5.63 17.08
CA ILE A 131 -13.45 -5.53 18.14
C ILE A 131 -14.10 -5.32 19.51
N LYS A 132 -15.06 -4.38 19.62
CA LYS A 132 -15.78 -4.14 20.89
C LYS A 132 -16.51 -5.39 21.38
N ALA A 133 -17.20 -6.09 20.48
CA ALA A 133 -17.91 -7.31 20.82
C ALA A 133 -16.95 -8.42 21.29
N GLY A 134 -15.83 -8.63 20.59
CA GLY A 134 -14.84 -9.66 20.96
C GLY A 134 -14.09 -9.35 22.26
N ALA A 135 -13.71 -8.11 22.47
CA ALA A 135 -13.07 -7.66 23.72
C ALA A 135 -14.02 -7.82 24.91
N ALA A 136 -15.30 -7.43 24.76
CA ALA A 136 -16.33 -7.61 25.79
C ALA A 136 -16.63 -9.09 26.07
N ALA A 137 -16.53 -9.96 25.06
CA ALA A 137 -16.69 -11.41 25.21
C ALA A 137 -15.51 -12.09 25.93
N GLY A 138 -14.39 -11.37 26.14
CA GLY A 138 -13.25 -11.83 26.91
C GLY A 138 -12.12 -12.44 26.09
N ALA A 139 -11.93 -12.05 24.84
CA ALA A 139 -10.72 -12.37 24.08
C ALA A 139 -9.44 -11.93 24.83
N ASP A 140 -8.32 -12.63 24.64
CA ASP A 140 -7.05 -12.34 25.29
C ASP A 140 -6.17 -11.41 24.44
N LEU A 141 -6.36 -11.44 23.12
CA LEU A 141 -5.66 -10.61 22.14
C LEU A 141 -6.54 -10.45 20.88
N ILE A 142 -6.14 -9.53 20.00
CA ILE A 142 -6.72 -9.32 18.68
C ILE A 142 -5.69 -9.75 17.64
N LEU A 143 -6.09 -10.61 16.71
CA LEU A 143 -5.34 -10.91 15.50
C LEU A 143 -6.09 -10.33 14.30
N ILE A 144 -5.51 -9.34 13.64
CA ILE A 144 -5.95 -8.83 12.36
C ILE A 144 -5.21 -9.64 11.30
N GLU A 145 -5.93 -10.51 10.55
CA GLU A 145 -5.22 -11.43 9.67
C GLU A 145 -5.65 -11.38 8.20
N THR A 146 -4.78 -11.89 7.33
CA THR A 146 -5.03 -12.07 5.89
C THR A 146 -5.33 -10.74 5.16
N MET A 147 -4.80 -9.63 5.67
CA MET A 147 -5.00 -8.33 5.04
C MET A 147 -4.24 -8.24 3.73
N SER A 148 -4.93 -7.84 2.66
CA SER A 148 -4.38 -7.71 1.30
C SER A 148 -4.12 -6.26 0.88
N ASP A 149 -4.54 -5.30 1.70
CA ASP A 149 -4.41 -3.86 1.48
C ASP A 149 -3.93 -3.15 2.75
N THR A 150 -2.91 -2.29 2.62
CA THR A 150 -2.36 -1.52 3.74
C THR A 150 -3.32 -0.46 4.27
N TYR A 151 -4.24 0.02 3.44
CA TYR A 151 -5.21 1.04 3.88
C TYR A 151 -6.30 0.42 4.76
N GLU A 152 -6.80 -0.75 4.37
CA GLU A 152 -7.73 -1.53 5.19
C GLU A 152 -7.05 -2.02 6.48
N LEU A 153 -5.81 -2.50 6.39
CA LEU A 153 -4.99 -2.88 7.56
C LEU A 153 -4.86 -1.72 8.55
N LYS A 154 -4.60 -0.50 8.07
CA LYS A 154 -4.53 0.68 8.94
C LYS A 154 -5.88 0.97 9.61
N ALA A 155 -6.99 0.87 8.88
CA ALA A 155 -8.32 1.07 9.46
C ALA A 155 -8.61 0.07 10.59
N ALA A 156 -8.27 -1.21 10.40
CA ALA A 156 -8.42 -2.26 11.40
C ALA A 156 -7.50 -2.02 12.61
N MET A 157 -6.24 -1.62 12.39
CA MET A 157 -5.29 -1.29 13.47
C MET A 157 -5.79 -0.11 14.31
N LEU A 158 -6.25 0.98 13.67
CA LEU A 158 -6.82 2.13 14.39
C LEU A 158 -8.06 1.73 15.18
N ALA A 159 -8.97 0.97 14.56
CA ALA A 159 -10.14 0.46 15.25
C ALA A 159 -9.77 -0.35 16.51
N ALA A 160 -8.75 -1.21 16.42
CA ALA A 160 -8.27 -2.01 17.54
C ALA A 160 -7.68 -1.15 18.66
N LYS A 161 -6.77 -0.22 18.32
CA LYS A 161 -6.10 0.64 19.31
C LYS A 161 -7.02 1.70 19.93
N GLU A 162 -8.04 2.15 19.21
CA GLU A 162 -9.01 3.13 19.72
C GLU A 162 -10.13 2.51 20.59
N ASN A 163 -10.35 1.19 20.50
CA ASN A 163 -11.50 0.55 21.15
C ASN A 163 -11.14 -0.62 22.07
N SER A 164 -9.85 -0.91 22.28
CA SER A 164 -9.40 -2.01 23.14
C SER A 164 -7.99 -1.79 23.68
N ASP A 165 -7.72 -2.27 24.90
CA ASP A 165 -6.38 -2.35 25.49
C ASP A 165 -5.73 -3.73 25.31
N LEU A 166 -6.35 -4.61 24.52
CA LEU A 166 -5.80 -5.94 24.24
C LEU A 166 -4.55 -5.84 23.36
N PRO A 167 -3.59 -6.79 23.50
CA PRO A 167 -2.53 -6.93 22.52
C PRO A 167 -3.07 -7.04 21.10
N VAL A 168 -2.44 -6.36 20.15
CA VAL A 168 -2.85 -6.36 18.74
C VAL A 168 -1.73 -6.92 17.88
N MET A 169 -2.01 -8.03 17.24
CA MET A 169 -1.12 -8.66 16.27
C MET A 169 -1.73 -8.57 14.88
N ALA A 170 -0.87 -8.55 13.83
CA ALA A 170 -1.36 -8.46 12.46
C ALA A 170 -0.61 -9.35 11.49
N THR A 171 -1.31 -9.99 10.56
CA THR A 171 -0.72 -10.71 9.45
C THR A 171 -1.30 -10.27 8.11
N VAL A 172 -0.47 -10.29 7.09
CA VAL A 172 -0.83 -9.88 5.74
C VAL A 172 -0.57 -11.01 4.74
N ILE A 173 -1.22 -10.92 3.60
CA ILE A 173 -1.01 -11.85 2.50
C ILE A 173 -0.12 -11.21 1.43
N PHE A 174 0.94 -11.93 1.04
CA PHE A 174 1.79 -11.58 -0.10
C PHE A 174 1.59 -12.58 -1.24
N GLY A 175 1.67 -12.10 -2.48
CA GLY A 175 1.81 -12.96 -3.63
C GLY A 175 3.25 -13.48 -3.81
N GLU A 176 3.48 -14.40 -4.74
CA GLU A 176 4.81 -14.96 -5.07
C GLU A 176 5.83 -13.88 -5.47
N ASN A 177 5.37 -12.75 -5.99
CA ASN A 177 6.20 -11.59 -6.32
C ASN A 177 6.70 -10.83 -5.09
N GLY A 178 6.33 -11.25 -3.88
CA GLY A 178 6.69 -10.61 -2.61
C GLY A 178 6.01 -9.28 -2.36
N LYS A 179 4.81 -9.05 -2.93
CA LYS A 179 4.01 -7.83 -2.73
C LYS A 179 2.58 -8.18 -2.34
N MET A 180 1.93 -7.30 -1.60
CA MET A 180 0.48 -7.37 -1.34
C MET A 180 -0.31 -7.05 -2.62
N LEU A 181 -1.62 -7.28 -2.61
CA LEU A 181 -2.51 -7.01 -3.75
C LEU A 181 -2.40 -5.55 -4.25
N THR A 182 -2.31 -4.60 -3.34
CA THR A 182 -2.20 -3.16 -3.66
C THR A 182 -0.76 -2.70 -3.89
N GLY A 183 0.22 -3.62 -3.89
CA GLY A 183 1.60 -3.36 -4.26
C GLY A 183 2.58 -3.17 -3.10
N ALA A 184 2.10 -3.22 -1.85
CA ALA A 184 2.96 -3.00 -0.69
C ALA A 184 4.06 -4.05 -0.56
N THR A 185 5.27 -3.57 -0.30
CA THR A 185 6.44 -4.40 -0.02
C THR A 185 6.52 -4.82 1.46
N PRO A 186 7.27 -5.87 1.81
CA PRO A 186 7.51 -6.25 3.20
C PRO A 186 8.04 -5.10 4.07
N GLU A 187 8.92 -4.26 3.51
CA GLU A 187 9.48 -3.11 4.21
C GLU A 187 8.43 -2.01 4.49
N ALA A 188 7.49 -1.79 3.54
CA ALA A 188 6.38 -0.85 3.74
C ALA A 188 5.41 -1.34 4.82
N VAL A 189 5.09 -2.63 4.83
CA VAL A 189 4.27 -3.27 5.87
C VAL A 189 4.97 -3.18 7.24
N THR A 190 6.28 -3.46 7.30
CA THR A 190 7.07 -3.30 8.52
C THR A 190 6.99 -1.87 9.06
N ALA A 191 7.24 -0.87 8.19
CA ALA A 191 7.19 0.54 8.57
C ALA A 191 5.81 0.93 9.13
N LEU A 192 4.73 0.51 8.45
CA LEU A 192 3.36 0.80 8.85
C LEU A 192 3.02 0.16 10.21
N LEU A 193 3.24 -1.15 10.36
CA LEU A 193 2.80 -1.89 11.55
C LEU A 193 3.64 -1.58 12.79
N GLU A 194 4.96 -1.43 12.67
CA GLU A 194 5.79 -0.93 13.77
C GLU A 194 5.37 0.48 14.18
N GLY A 195 5.13 1.34 13.21
CA GLY A 195 4.65 2.71 13.47
C GLY A 195 3.34 2.72 14.23
N LEU A 196 2.34 1.96 13.80
CA LEU A 196 1.02 1.85 14.47
C LEU A 196 1.08 1.08 15.79
N GLY A 197 2.25 0.56 16.19
CA GLY A 197 2.44 -0.10 17.46
C GLY A 197 1.79 -1.49 17.52
N ALA A 198 1.89 -2.29 16.47
CA ALA A 198 1.59 -3.71 16.54
C ALA A 198 2.51 -4.41 17.55
N ASP A 199 1.98 -5.37 18.31
CA ASP A 199 2.76 -6.14 19.28
C ASP A 199 3.54 -7.29 18.64
N ALA A 200 3.05 -7.80 17.52
CA ALA A 200 3.71 -8.72 16.61
C ALA A 200 3.07 -8.60 15.22
N PHE A 201 3.81 -8.92 14.17
CA PHE A 201 3.24 -8.95 12.84
C PHE A 201 3.92 -9.99 11.95
N GLY A 202 3.33 -10.24 10.79
CA GLY A 202 3.93 -11.18 9.85
C GLY A 202 3.07 -11.47 8.64
N MET A 203 3.07 -12.73 8.23
CA MET A 203 2.34 -13.15 7.03
C MET A 203 1.63 -14.48 7.25
N ASN A 204 0.49 -14.64 6.57
CA ASN A 204 -0.28 -15.87 6.58
C ASN A 204 -0.94 -16.13 5.23
N CYS A 205 -1.43 -17.33 5.02
CA CYS A 205 -2.25 -17.72 3.87
C CYS A 205 -1.59 -17.48 2.48
N GLY A 206 -2.30 -17.83 1.40
CA GLY A 206 -1.90 -17.62 0.00
C GLY A 206 -0.79 -18.54 -0.50
N LEU A 207 0.26 -18.73 0.27
CA LEU A 207 1.48 -19.46 -0.10
C LEU A 207 1.80 -20.59 0.88
N GLY A 208 2.55 -21.58 0.43
CA GLY A 208 3.16 -22.60 1.29
C GLY A 208 4.48 -22.10 1.91
N PRO A 209 5.06 -22.89 2.85
CA PRO A 209 6.28 -22.50 3.54
C PRO A 209 7.45 -22.15 2.62
N LYS A 210 7.66 -22.94 1.57
CA LYS A 210 8.79 -22.74 0.64
C LYS A 210 8.72 -21.42 -0.09
N GLN A 211 7.52 -21.03 -0.56
CA GLN A 211 7.29 -19.78 -1.28
C GLN A 211 7.36 -18.57 -0.33
N MET A 212 6.95 -18.74 0.93
CA MET A 212 7.00 -17.67 1.93
C MET A 212 8.41 -17.31 2.39
N LYS A 213 9.36 -18.23 2.31
CA LYS A 213 10.71 -18.05 2.83
C LYS A 213 11.40 -16.76 2.36
N PRO A 214 11.56 -16.47 1.06
CA PRO A 214 12.24 -15.26 0.60
C PRO A 214 11.57 -13.96 1.05
N ILE A 215 10.25 -13.99 1.25
CA ILE A 215 9.47 -12.85 1.73
C ILE A 215 9.71 -12.65 3.23
N PHE A 216 9.68 -13.75 3.99
CA PHE A 216 9.94 -13.72 5.43
C PHE A 216 11.37 -13.22 5.76
N GLU A 217 12.36 -13.61 4.95
CA GLU A 217 13.74 -13.09 5.08
C GLU A 217 13.82 -11.56 4.95
N ARG A 218 12.97 -10.95 4.09
CA ARG A 218 12.88 -9.49 3.97
C ARG A 218 12.23 -8.87 5.18
N LEU A 219 11.14 -9.45 5.71
CA LEU A 219 10.53 -9.02 6.96
C LEU A 219 11.55 -9.09 8.11
N ALA A 220 12.24 -10.22 8.27
CA ALA A 220 13.23 -10.43 9.33
C ALA A 220 14.43 -9.47 9.26
N LYS A 221 14.78 -8.96 8.07
CA LYS A 221 15.82 -7.93 7.90
C LYS A 221 15.38 -6.55 8.34
N SER A 222 14.10 -6.23 8.24
CA SER A 222 13.56 -4.88 8.54
C SER A 222 12.87 -4.79 9.90
N ALA A 223 12.27 -5.88 10.40
CA ALA A 223 11.48 -5.89 11.62
C ALA A 223 12.32 -5.82 12.90
N SER A 224 11.86 -4.98 13.84
CA SER A 224 12.40 -4.84 15.20
C SER A 224 11.44 -5.38 16.27
N ILE A 225 10.26 -5.89 15.89
CA ILE A 225 9.26 -6.52 16.77
C ILE A 225 9.02 -7.98 16.36
N PRO A 226 8.37 -8.80 17.20
CA PRO A 226 8.15 -10.23 16.96
C PRO A 226 7.48 -10.52 15.61
N LEU A 227 7.94 -11.56 14.93
CA LEU A 227 7.40 -12.00 13.64
C LEU A 227 6.51 -13.24 13.75
N ILE A 228 5.42 -13.23 12.98
CA ILE A 228 4.44 -14.30 12.83
C ILE A 228 4.57 -14.94 11.46
N ILE A 229 4.42 -16.28 11.40
CA ILE A 229 4.36 -17.02 10.14
C ILE A 229 3.34 -18.15 10.21
N ASN A 230 2.25 -18.06 9.42
CA ASN A 230 1.18 -19.05 9.35
C ASN A 230 0.89 -19.43 7.87
N PRO A 231 1.72 -20.29 7.24
CA PRO A 231 1.53 -20.67 5.85
C PRO A 231 0.39 -21.68 5.65
N ASN A 232 -0.05 -21.83 4.41
CA ASN A 232 -0.89 -22.93 4.01
C ASN A 232 -0.11 -24.25 4.02
N ALA A 233 -0.81 -25.39 4.04
CA ALA A 233 -0.22 -26.71 3.86
C ALA A 233 0.17 -26.96 2.38
N GLY A 234 0.91 -26.02 1.77
CA GLY A 234 1.26 -26.00 0.36
C GLY A 234 0.29 -25.15 -0.48
N LEU A 235 0.33 -25.31 -1.79
CA LEU A 235 -0.58 -24.62 -2.70
C LEU A 235 -1.89 -25.42 -2.86
N PRO A 236 -3.05 -24.74 -2.92
CA PRO A 236 -4.32 -25.42 -3.14
C PRO A 236 -4.38 -26.05 -4.52
N ARG A 237 -4.88 -27.28 -4.60
CA ARG A 237 -5.23 -27.95 -5.86
C ARG A 237 -6.59 -28.63 -5.74
N SER A 238 -7.27 -28.85 -6.86
CA SER A 238 -8.54 -29.55 -6.86
C SER A 238 -8.35 -31.05 -7.18
N GLU A 239 -8.93 -31.89 -6.32
CA GLU A 239 -9.04 -33.33 -6.57
C GLU A 239 -10.49 -33.77 -6.36
N ASN A 240 -11.13 -34.32 -7.40
CA ASN A 240 -12.50 -34.78 -7.35
C ASN A 240 -13.51 -33.73 -6.83
N GLY A 241 -13.30 -32.46 -7.22
CA GLY A 241 -14.16 -31.35 -6.81
C GLY A 241 -13.95 -30.87 -5.37
N LYS A 242 -12.89 -31.29 -4.69
CA LYS A 242 -12.50 -30.83 -3.37
C LYS A 242 -11.15 -30.13 -3.42
N THR A 243 -11.01 -29.05 -2.67
CA THR A 243 -9.72 -28.40 -2.48
C THR A 243 -8.86 -29.28 -1.56
N VAL A 244 -7.70 -29.68 -2.06
CA VAL A 244 -6.69 -30.42 -1.30
C VAL A 244 -5.37 -29.65 -1.29
N PHE A 245 -4.59 -29.91 -0.26
CA PHE A 245 -3.27 -29.32 -0.07
C PHE A 245 -2.24 -30.45 -0.08
N ASP A 246 -1.05 -30.18 -0.63
CA ASP A 246 -0.09 -31.23 -0.98
C ASP A 246 1.07 -31.42 0.01
N VAL A 247 1.18 -30.55 1.01
CA VAL A 247 2.23 -30.65 2.04
C VAL A 247 1.71 -31.40 3.24
N ASP A 248 2.27 -32.56 3.52
CA ASP A 248 1.90 -33.37 4.67
C ASP A 248 2.47 -32.82 6.00
N PRO A 249 1.98 -33.28 7.17
CA PRO A 249 2.44 -32.79 8.48
C PRO A 249 3.94 -32.88 8.72
N ALA A 250 4.62 -33.88 8.20
CA ALA A 250 6.06 -34.09 8.41
C ALA A 250 6.88 -33.11 7.56
N GLU A 251 6.54 -32.96 6.29
CA GLU A 251 7.15 -31.98 5.38
C GLU A 251 6.89 -30.55 5.87
N PHE A 252 5.65 -30.23 6.25
CA PHE A 252 5.30 -28.93 6.84
C PHE A 252 6.17 -28.58 8.03
N ALA A 253 6.31 -29.50 8.99
CA ALA A 253 7.11 -29.26 10.19
C ALA A 253 8.60 -29.05 9.87
N GLU A 254 9.14 -29.77 8.88
CA GLU A 254 10.54 -29.61 8.48
C GLU A 254 10.79 -28.25 7.82
N ASP A 255 9.91 -27.84 6.93
CA ASP A 255 9.99 -26.52 6.28
C ASP A 255 9.85 -25.39 7.31
N MET A 256 8.98 -25.54 8.32
CA MET A 256 8.75 -24.55 9.36
C MET A 256 9.95 -24.35 10.30
N LYS A 257 10.80 -25.34 10.50
CA LYS A 257 12.05 -25.18 11.29
C LYS A 257 12.95 -24.06 10.78
N ILE A 258 12.89 -23.77 9.49
CA ILE A 258 13.70 -22.71 8.88
C ILE A 258 13.28 -21.34 9.45
N PHE A 259 11.98 -21.09 9.57
CA PHE A 259 11.47 -19.82 10.08
C PHE A 259 11.81 -19.59 11.54
N ALA A 260 11.76 -20.64 12.37
CA ALA A 260 12.23 -20.57 13.76
C ALA A 260 13.72 -20.14 13.82
N LYS A 261 14.56 -20.69 12.93
CA LYS A 261 15.98 -20.30 12.81
C LYS A 261 16.18 -18.89 12.27
N GLU A 262 15.28 -18.40 11.40
CA GLU A 262 15.36 -17.07 10.82
C GLU A 262 14.78 -15.97 11.69
N GLY A 263 14.04 -16.30 12.75
CA GLY A 263 13.59 -15.34 13.75
C GLY A 263 12.10 -15.21 13.91
N ALA A 264 11.30 -16.19 13.47
CA ALA A 264 9.89 -16.28 13.84
C ALA A 264 9.76 -16.54 15.35
N TRP A 265 8.89 -15.79 15.99
CA TRP A 265 8.55 -15.99 17.40
C TRP A 265 7.19 -16.65 17.58
N LEU A 266 6.31 -16.46 16.61
CA LEU A 266 4.98 -17.03 16.59
C LEU A 266 4.78 -17.79 15.29
N MET A 267 4.34 -19.03 15.38
CA MET A 267 4.25 -19.94 14.25
C MET A 267 2.97 -20.75 14.33
N GLY A 268 2.34 -20.98 13.20
CA GLY A 268 1.13 -21.78 13.08
C GLY A 268 0.88 -22.23 11.67
N GLY A 269 -0.38 -22.46 11.33
CA GLY A 269 -0.80 -22.80 9.99
C GLY A 269 -2.01 -21.99 9.54
N CYS A 270 -2.32 -22.07 8.25
CA CYS A 270 -3.54 -21.50 7.67
C CYS A 270 -4.26 -22.57 6.85
N CYS A 271 -4.80 -22.27 5.69
CA CYS A 271 -5.60 -23.20 4.89
C CYS A 271 -4.92 -24.56 4.66
N GLY A 272 -5.67 -25.63 4.78
CA GLY A 272 -5.20 -27.01 4.63
C GLY A 272 -4.41 -27.60 5.81
N THR A 273 -3.98 -26.79 6.78
CA THR A 273 -3.35 -27.32 7.99
C THR A 273 -4.40 -27.87 8.95
N THR A 274 -4.05 -28.99 9.59
CA THR A 274 -4.90 -29.75 10.52
C THR A 274 -4.23 -29.85 11.88
N PRO A 275 -4.92 -30.36 12.94
CA PRO A 275 -4.28 -30.62 14.23
C PRO A 275 -3.03 -31.53 14.14
N ALA A 276 -2.94 -32.39 13.11
CA ALA A 276 -1.73 -33.20 12.86
C ALA A 276 -0.53 -32.35 12.42
N HIS A 277 -0.76 -31.34 11.55
CA HIS A 277 0.27 -30.39 11.15
C HIS A 277 0.79 -29.57 12.34
N ILE A 278 -0.12 -29.05 13.13
CA ILE A 278 0.26 -28.25 14.31
C ILE A 278 1.02 -29.11 15.34
N ARG A 279 0.60 -30.36 15.55
CA ARG A 279 1.33 -31.30 16.43
C ARG A 279 2.74 -31.55 15.94
N ALA A 280 2.91 -31.81 14.63
CA ALA A 280 4.21 -32.04 14.02
C ALA A 280 5.10 -30.77 14.13
N LEU A 281 4.53 -29.59 13.88
CA LEU A 281 5.19 -28.29 14.06
C LEU A 281 5.66 -28.08 15.48
N VAL A 282 4.80 -28.28 16.47
CA VAL A 282 5.11 -28.13 17.90
C VAL A 282 6.25 -29.06 18.27
N GLU A 283 6.14 -30.36 17.95
CA GLU A 283 7.21 -31.33 18.24
C GLU A 283 8.53 -30.95 17.60
N ALA A 284 8.50 -30.41 16.39
CA ALA A 284 9.71 -30.03 15.65
C ALA A 284 10.38 -28.75 16.18
N CYS A 285 9.61 -27.83 16.79
CA CYS A 285 10.08 -26.49 17.13
C CYS A 285 9.98 -26.12 18.63
N LYS A 286 9.39 -26.95 19.49
CA LYS A 286 9.21 -26.66 20.94
C LYS A 286 10.51 -26.39 21.70
N GLU A 287 11.61 -26.98 21.28
CA GLU A 287 12.93 -26.77 21.89
C GLU A 287 13.71 -25.61 21.24
N ALA A 288 13.17 -25.01 20.17
CA ALA A 288 13.80 -23.87 19.51
C ALA A 288 13.64 -22.60 20.36
N MET A 289 14.74 -21.92 20.59
CA MET A 289 14.71 -20.63 21.28
C MET A 289 14.51 -19.50 20.25
N PRO A 290 13.59 -18.56 20.51
CA PRO A 290 13.44 -17.38 19.67
C PRO A 290 14.75 -16.61 19.56
N LYS A 291 15.12 -16.16 18.37
CA LYS A 291 16.23 -15.23 18.21
C LYS A 291 15.94 -13.96 19.01
N PRO A 292 16.90 -13.41 19.78
CA PRO A 292 16.72 -12.11 20.41
C PRO A 292 16.34 -11.05 19.38
N LEU A 293 15.33 -10.24 19.69
CA LEU A 293 15.02 -9.08 18.87
C LEU A 293 16.20 -8.11 18.88
N THR A 294 16.54 -7.63 17.70
CA THR A 294 17.53 -6.58 17.53
C THR A 294 16.82 -5.39 16.92
N ASP A 295 16.89 -4.23 17.57
CA ASP A 295 16.49 -3.01 16.92
C ASP A 295 17.35 -2.82 15.66
N LYS A 296 16.70 -2.79 14.50
CA LYS A 296 17.39 -2.61 13.22
C LYS A 296 17.87 -1.17 13.04
N ASN A 297 17.44 -0.26 13.90
CA ASN A 297 17.76 1.17 13.84
C ASN A 297 17.50 1.78 12.44
N LEU A 298 16.45 1.29 11.76
CA LEU A 298 16.04 1.78 10.45
C LEU A 298 15.02 2.90 10.63
N THR A 299 15.32 4.06 10.09
CA THR A 299 14.35 5.17 9.96
C THR A 299 13.61 5.01 8.64
N LEU A 300 12.41 4.46 8.71
CA LEU A 300 11.59 4.17 7.53
C LEU A 300 10.38 5.10 7.48
N VAL A 301 10.19 5.74 6.34
CA VAL A 301 8.90 6.33 5.94
C VAL A 301 8.33 5.51 4.80
N SER A 302 7.00 5.40 4.71
CA SER A 302 6.41 4.60 3.64
C SER A 302 5.16 5.25 3.05
N SER A 303 4.94 4.98 1.78
CA SER A 303 3.64 5.09 1.14
C SER A 303 2.85 3.79 1.31
N TYR A 304 1.77 3.66 0.56
CA TYR A 304 1.00 2.42 0.45
C TYR A 304 1.77 1.27 -0.22
N SER A 305 2.83 1.56 -0.97
CA SER A 305 3.51 0.56 -1.81
C SER A 305 4.94 0.25 -1.36
N HIS A 306 5.73 1.25 -1.00
CA HIS A 306 7.14 1.05 -0.66
C HIS A 306 7.61 1.91 0.51
N ALA A 307 8.74 1.54 1.08
CA ALA A 307 9.41 2.29 2.14
C ALA A 307 10.67 2.98 1.63
N VAL A 308 10.93 4.16 2.17
CA VAL A 308 12.16 4.95 1.98
C VAL A 308 12.94 4.95 3.29
N GLU A 309 14.20 4.49 3.23
CA GLU A 309 15.11 4.45 4.38
C GLU A 309 15.94 5.73 4.46
N LEU A 310 15.80 6.48 5.55
CA LEU A 310 16.61 7.67 5.82
C LEU A 310 17.93 7.30 6.50
N GLY A 311 19.03 7.91 6.03
CA GLY A 311 20.35 7.80 6.67
C GLY A 311 21.31 6.79 6.03
N LYS A 312 20.87 5.96 5.09
CA LYS A 312 21.73 5.09 4.30
C LYS A 312 22.46 5.89 3.21
N MET A 313 21.70 6.68 2.48
CA MET A 313 22.20 7.71 1.57
C MET A 313 21.31 8.95 1.71
N PRO A 314 21.74 10.16 1.29
CA PRO A 314 20.87 11.33 1.29
C PRO A 314 19.62 11.11 0.43
N MET A 315 18.43 11.49 0.95
CA MET A 315 17.17 11.45 0.23
C MET A 315 16.71 12.85 -0.15
N LEU A 316 15.95 12.95 -1.25
CA LEU A 316 15.37 14.21 -1.70
C LEU A 316 13.91 14.31 -1.23
N ILE A 317 13.59 15.38 -0.52
CA ILE A 317 12.22 15.76 -0.18
C ILE A 317 11.84 16.94 -1.07
N GLY A 318 10.82 16.79 -1.88
CA GLY A 318 10.38 17.81 -2.84
C GLY A 318 9.64 18.96 -2.15
N GLU A 319 10.11 20.22 -2.30
CA GLU A 319 9.61 21.43 -1.59
C GLU A 319 8.52 22.21 -2.34
N ARG A 320 7.98 21.71 -3.45
CA ARG A 320 7.17 22.56 -4.34
C ARG A 320 5.71 22.69 -3.95
N ILE A 321 5.16 21.71 -3.20
CA ILE A 321 3.81 21.77 -2.65
C ILE A 321 3.85 22.57 -1.33
N ASN A 322 4.10 23.86 -1.44
CA ASN A 322 4.23 24.76 -0.29
C ASN A 322 3.99 26.20 -0.78
N PRO A 323 3.11 26.99 -0.12
CA PRO A 323 2.75 28.34 -0.55
C PRO A 323 3.85 29.39 -0.36
N THR A 324 4.89 29.12 0.44
CA THR A 324 5.93 30.09 0.77
C THR A 324 6.66 30.58 -0.47
N GLY A 325 6.58 31.88 -0.75
CA GLY A 325 7.24 32.49 -1.90
C GLY A 325 6.66 32.17 -3.29
N LYS A 326 5.52 31.48 -3.37
CA LYS A 326 4.95 30.95 -4.63
C LYS A 326 3.56 31.50 -4.88
N SER A 327 3.41 32.66 -5.55
CA SER A 327 2.14 33.33 -5.80
C SER A 327 1.13 32.47 -6.56
N LYS A 328 1.58 31.74 -7.58
CA LYS A 328 0.70 30.82 -8.34
C LYS A 328 0.16 29.68 -7.48
N PHE A 329 0.98 29.11 -6.60
CA PHE A 329 0.54 28.05 -5.71
C PHE A 329 -0.43 28.58 -4.66
N LYS A 330 -0.19 29.78 -4.08
CA LYS A 330 -1.17 30.44 -3.19
C LYS A 330 -2.52 30.63 -3.86
N GLN A 331 -2.52 31.06 -5.14
CA GLN A 331 -3.77 31.21 -5.88
C GLN A 331 -4.46 29.86 -6.12
N ALA A 332 -3.72 28.83 -6.47
CA ALA A 332 -4.28 27.47 -6.64
C ALA A 332 -4.94 26.95 -5.36
N LEU A 333 -4.36 27.23 -4.18
CA LEU A 333 -4.97 26.85 -2.90
C LEU A 333 -6.29 27.61 -2.65
N ARG A 334 -6.33 28.94 -2.93
CA ARG A 334 -7.56 29.74 -2.80
C ARG A 334 -8.66 29.26 -3.72
N ASP A 335 -8.32 28.94 -4.96
CA ASP A 335 -9.25 28.49 -5.99
C ASP A 335 -9.60 26.99 -5.85
N ARG A 336 -9.05 26.28 -4.84
CA ARG A 336 -9.13 24.83 -4.69
C ARG A 336 -8.77 24.09 -5.99
N ASN A 337 -7.77 24.61 -6.71
CA ASN A 337 -7.29 24.01 -7.95
C ASN A 337 -6.41 22.78 -7.64
N MET A 338 -7.06 21.67 -7.33
CA MET A 338 -6.40 20.41 -7.00
C MET A 338 -5.54 19.90 -8.15
N GLU A 339 -5.97 20.12 -9.40
CA GLU A 339 -5.22 19.74 -10.60
C GLU A 339 -3.78 20.30 -10.59
N TYR A 340 -3.66 21.60 -10.28
CA TYR A 340 -2.34 22.24 -10.19
C TYR A 340 -1.48 21.70 -9.05
N ILE A 341 -2.11 21.40 -7.92
CA ILE A 341 -1.42 20.81 -6.74
C ILE A 341 -0.89 19.42 -7.09
N LEU A 342 -1.70 18.59 -7.72
CA LEU A 342 -1.34 17.24 -8.16
C LEU A 342 -0.24 17.27 -9.22
N GLU A 343 -0.33 18.19 -10.19
CA GLU A 343 0.71 18.42 -11.19
C GLU A 343 2.07 18.75 -10.53
N MET A 344 2.07 19.55 -9.46
CA MET A 344 3.31 19.83 -8.71
C MET A 344 3.86 18.57 -8.03
N GLY A 345 3.02 17.70 -7.51
CA GLY A 345 3.43 16.42 -6.95
C GLY A 345 4.07 15.52 -7.99
N VAL A 346 3.37 15.30 -9.11
CA VAL A 346 3.85 14.47 -10.23
C VAL A 346 5.19 14.97 -10.76
N LYS A 347 5.33 16.27 -11.04
CA LYS A 347 6.58 16.86 -11.55
C LYS A 347 7.77 16.63 -10.62
N GLN A 348 7.58 16.71 -9.32
CA GLN A 348 8.65 16.48 -8.35
C GLN A 348 9.02 15.00 -8.25
N SER A 349 8.04 14.11 -8.26
CA SER A 349 8.26 12.66 -8.27
C SER A 349 9.03 12.24 -9.54
N ASP A 350 8.60 12.71 -10.71
CA ASP A 350 9.28 12.47 -11.99
C ASP A 350 10.70 13.05 -12.05
N ALA A 351 10.94 14.16 -11.35
CA ALA A 351 12.28 14.75 -11.23
C ALA A 351 13.18 14.01 -10.23
N GLY A 352 12.66 12.99 -9.51
CA GLY A 352 13.44 12.12 -8.63
C GLY A 352 13.34 12.42 -7.14
N ALA A 353 12.34 13.20 -6.69
CA ALA A 353 12.04 13.29 -5.25
C ALA A 353 11.55 11.96 -4.73
N GLN A 354 12.14 11.46 -3.64
CA GLN A 354 11.73 10.21 -2.99
C GLN A 354 10.62 10.43 -1.97
N ILE A 355 10.47 11.64 -1.45
CA ILE A 355 9.44 12.06 -0.49
C ILE A 355 8.91 13.41 -0.95
N LEU A 356 7.64 13.71 -0.70
CA LEU A 356 7.06 15.02 -1.02
C LEU A 356 6.65 15.76 0.24
N ASP A 357 7.16 16.98 0.41
CA ASP A 357 6.69 17.91 1.44
C ASP A 357 5.36 18.52 1.02
N VAL A 358 4.37 18.47 1.90
CA VAL A 358 3.00 18.93 1.63
C VAL A 358 2.58 19.95 2.68
N ASN A 359 2.54 21.22 2.26
CA ASN A 359 2.05 22.34 3.04
C ASN A 359 0.99 23.11 2.25
N VAL A 360 -0.19 23.26 2.82
CA VAL A 360 -1.33 24.01 2.24
C VAL A 360 -1.78 25.18 3.11
N GLY A 361 -1.00 25.52 4.13
CA GLY A 361 -1.35 26.55 5.13
C GLY A 361 -1.40 27.96 4.53
N LEU A 362 -2.59 28.57 4.54
CA LEU A 362 -2.84 29.98 4.28
C LEU A 362 -3.85 30.51 5.30
N PRO A 363 -3.70 31.76 5.78
CA PRO A 363 -4.59 32.30 6.83
C PRO A 363 -6.07 32.33 6.46
N GLU A 364 -6.39 32.43 5.17
CA GLU A 364 -7.76 32.65 4.67
C GLU A 364 -8.48 31.36 4.21
N ILE A 365 -7.89 30.18 4.41
CA ILE A 365 -8.50 28.90 3.97
C ILE A 365 -8.78 27.96 5.14
N ASN A 366 -9.67 27.01 4.93
CA ASN A 366 -9.88 25.86 5.84
C ASN A 366 -8.76 24.84 5.63
N GLU A 367 -7.63 25.03 6.35
CA GLU A 367 -6.43 24.19 6.21
C GLU A 367 -6.70 22.72 6.55
N PRO A 368 -7.40 22.33 7.63
CA PRO A 368 -7.67 20.94 7.94
C PRO A 368 -8.35 20.17 6.80
N GLU A 369 -9.40 20.75 6.24
CA GLU A 369 -10.14 20.15 5.12
C GLU A 369 -9.27 20.04 3.87
N LEU A 370 -8.57 21.12 3.51
CA LEU A 370 -7.73 21.14 2.30
C LEU A 370 -6.51 20.24 2.42
N MET A 371 -5.90 20.14 3.61
CA MET A 371 -4.78 19.22 3.87
C MET A 371 -5.23 17.77 3.72
N LYS A 372 -6.36 17.40 4.34
CA LYS A 372 -6.95 16.06 4.20
C LYS A 372 -7.22 15.73 2.74
N GLU A 373 -7.86 16.64 2.00
CA GLU A 373 -8.18 16.46 0.59
C GLU A 373 -6.91 16.31 -0.26
N THR A 374 -5.92 17.18 -0.04
CA THR A 374 -4.64 17.17 -0.77
C THR A 374 -3.88 15.86 -0.54
N VAL A 375 -3.76 15.41 0.71
CA VAL A 375 -3.10 14.14 1.05
C VAL A 375 -3.84 12.96 0.42
N TYR A 376 -5.17 12.94 0.50
CA TYR A 376 -5.98 11.89 -0.11
C TYR A 376 -5.77 11.81 -1.62
N GLN A 377 -5.79 12.94 -2.31
CA GLN A 377 -5.63 12.99 -3.77
C GLN A 377 -4.20 12.65 -4.20
N LEU A 378 -3.17 13.17 -3.50
CA LEU A 378 -1.77 12.86 -3.80
C LEU A 378 -1.47 11.36 -3.66
N GLN A 379 -1.86 10.73 -2.56
CA GLN A 379 -1.62 9.30 -2.35
C GLN A 379 -2.43 8.40 -3.29
N SER A 380 -3.48 8.93 -3.93
CA SER A 380 -4.27 8.20 -4.92
C SER A 380 -3.55 8.06 -6.26
N ILE A 381 -2.66 9.00 -6.61
CA ILE A 381 -1.97 9.03 -7.90
C ILE A 381 -0.45 8.83 -7.80
N LEU A 382 0.13 9.04 -6.62
CA LEU A 382 1.57 8.93 -6.38
C LEU A 382 1.87 7.85 -5.35
N ASP A 383 2.95 7.14 -5.55
CA ASP A 383 3.48 6.17 -4.60
C ASP A 383 4.61 6.72 -3.71
N ALA A 384 4.97 7.99 -3.87
CA ALA A 384 5.95 8.66 -3.02
C ALA A 384 5.39 8.89 -1.61
N PRO A 385 6.14 8.56 -0.54
CA PRO A 385 5.80 8.95 0.82
C PRO A 385 5.63 10.46 0.96
N LEU A 386 4.75 10.90 1.89
CA LEU A 386 4.50 12.31 2.14
C LEU A 386 5.07 12.75 3.48
N GLN A 387 5.60 13.96 3.49
CA GLN A 387 5.91 14.75 4.68
C GLN A 387 4.76 15.72 4.91
N ILE A 388 4.03 15.56 6.01
CA ILE A 388 2.92 16.43 6.38
C ILE A 388 3.48 17.65 7.11
N ASP A 389 3.47 18.80 6.43
CA ASP A 389 4.07 20.05 6.90
C ASP A 389 2.97 21.05 7.30
N THR A 390 2.72 21.16 8.60
CA THR A 390 1.75 22.10 9.15
C THR A 390 1.99 22.36 10.64
N THR A 391 1.65 23.55 11.08
CA THR A 391 1.57 23.94 12.51
C THR A 391 0.15 23.83 13.07
N ASN A 392 -0.84 23.55 12.23
CA ASN A 392 -2.23 23.35 12.63
C ASN A 392 -2.44 21.89 13.07
N MET A 393 -2.67 21.65 14.35
CA MET A 393 -2.80 20.29 14.90
C MET A 393 -4.00 19.53 14.35
N GLU A 394 -5.10 20.21 14.04
CA GLU A 394 -6.27 19.59 13.45
C GLU A 394 -5.97 19.15 12.00
N ALA A 395 -5.31 20.01 11.22
CA ALA A 395 -4.87 19.67 9.87
C ALA A 395 -3.89 18.48 9.87
N MET A 396 -2.95 18.50 10.83
CA MET A 396 -2.01 17.38 11.04
C MET A 396 -2.76 16.08 11.34
N GLU A 397 -3.66 16.07 12.32
CA GLU A 397 -4.39 14.87 12.72
C GLU A 397 -5.26 14.33 11.59
N GLN A 398 -6.01 15.19 10.90
CA GLN A 398 -6.87 14.77 9.78
C GLN A 398 -6.06 14.16 8.62
N ALA A 399 -4.89 14.72 8.30
CA ALA A 399 -3.99 14.18 7.30
C ALA A 399 -3.40 12.82 7.72
N LEU A 400 -2.86 12.75 8.95
CA LEU A 400 -2.25 11.53 9.49
C LEU A 400 -3.25 10.37 9.57
N ARG A 401 -4.51 10.67 9.89
CA ARG A 401 -5.56 9.66 10.00
C ARG A 401 -5.81 8.92 8.70
N ILE A 402 -5.87 9.66 7.58
CA ILE A 402 -6.19 9.06 6.27
C ILE A 402 -4.95 8.71 5.44
N TYR A 403 -3.75 8.99 5.92
CA TYR A 403 -2.53 8.68 5.19
C TYR A 403 -2.26 7.17 5.17
N ASN A 404 -2.10 6.60 3.99
CA ASN A 404 -1.83 5.17 3.79
C ASN A 404 -0.32 4.91 3.78
N GLY A 405 0.24 4.59 4.93
CA GLY A 405 1.67 4.35 5.14
C GLY A 405 2.17 4.94 6.46
N LYS A 406 3.50 5.01 6.62
CA LYS A 406 4.19 5.69 7.73
C LYS A 406 4.68 7.05 7.25
N PRO A 407 4.02 8.18 7.62
CA PRO A 407 4.35 9.52 7.12
C PRO A 407 5.60 10.11 7.79
N MET A 408 6.15 11.18 7.21
CA MET A 408 6.93 12.17 7.97
C MET A 408 6.01 13.26 8.51
N ILE A 409 6.30 13.73 9.72
CA ILE A 409 5.55 14.78 10.43
C ILE A 409 6.47 15.98 10.61
N ASN A 410 6.16 17.07 9.95
CA ASN A 410 6.90 18.33 9.99
C ASN A 410 6.04 19.40 10.66
N SER A 411 6.25 19.78 11.92
CA SER A 411 7.37 19.41 12.76
C SER A 411 7.05 19.50 14.26
N VAL A 412 7.94 18.98 15.06
CA VAL A 412 8.05 19.33 16.49
C VAL A 412 9.27 20.23 16.68
N ASN A 413 9.37 20.90 17.81
CA ASN A 413 10.57 21.64 18.24
C ASN A 413 10.79 21.45 19.74
N GLY A 414 11.84 22.06 20.30
CA GLY A 414 12.19 21.95 21.71
C GLY A 414 11.21 22.60 22.68
N LYS A 415 10.16 23.29 22.21
CA LYS A 415 9.13 23.89 23.07
C LYS A 415 8.24 22.81 23.67
N GLN A 416 8.09 22.86 25.00
CA GLN A 416 7.37 21.83 25.74
C GLN A 416 5.90 21.69 25.28
N GLU A 417 5.25 22.81 24.94
CA GLU A 417 3.86 22.82 24.50
C GLU A 417 3.69 22.09 23.15
N ILE A 418 4.58 22.34 22.19
CA ILE A 418 4.53 21.71 20.86
C ILE A 418 4.80 20.20 20.97
N MET A 419 5.79 19.80 21.77
CA MET A 419 6.08 18.38 22.00
C MET A 419 4.88 17.63 22.59
N LYS A 420 4.13 18.26 23.53
CA LYS A 420 2.92 17.68 24.12
C LYS A 420 1.77 17.50 23.11
N GLN A 421 1.73 18.28 22.05
CA GLN A 421 0.71 18.21 21.03
C GLN A 421 1.08 17.23 19.91
N VAL A 422 2.31 17.27 19.42
CA VAL A 422 2.76 16.50 18.26
C VAL A 422 3.07 15.04 18.58
N PHE A 423 3.77 14.77 19.70
CA PHE A 423 4.18 13.40 20.03
C PHE A 423 3.02 12.42 20.24
N PRO A 424 1.89 12.79 20.88
CA PRO A 424 0.72 11.91 20.92
C PRO A 424 0.16 11.55 19.55
N LEU A 425 0.13 12.50 18.61
CA LEU A 425 -0.31 12.23 17.23
C LEU A 425 0.68 11.31 16.50
N ALA A 426 1.98 11.58 16.64
CA ALA A 426 3.02 10.73 16.08
C ALA A 426 2.96 9.30 16.63
N LYS A 427 2.71 9.13 17.93
CA LYS A 427 2.52 7.81 18.54
C LYS A 427 1.26 7.10 18.06
N LYS A 428 0.16 7.83 17.93
CA LYS A 428 -1.15 7.28 17.49
C LYS A 428 -1.09 6.79 16.03
N TYR A 429 -0.47 7.57 15.15
CA TYR A 429 -0.47 7.32 13.70
C TYR A 429 0.86 6.77 13.15
N GLY A 430 1.89 6.68 13.97
CA GLY A 430 3.13 5.97 13.67
C GLY A 430 4.10 6.72 12.76
N GLY A 431 4.13 8.07 12.78
CA GLY A 431 4.98 8.86 11.88
C GLY A 431 6.44 9.00 12.33
N VAL A 432 7.32 9.32 11.38
CA VAL A 432 8.68 9.82 11.63
C VAL A 432 8.63 11.33 11.84
N VAL A 433 9.12 11.81 12.98
CA VAL A 433 8.96 13.22 13.39
C VAL A 433 10.20 14.02 13.02
N VAL A 434 10.02 15.16 12.36
CA VAL A 434 11.06 16.17 12.16
C VAL A 434 11.13 17.04 13.41
N GLY A 435 12.30 17.09 14.06
CA GLY A 435 12.57 17.89 15.26
C GLY A 435 13.43 19.10 14.92
N LEU A 436 12.86 20.31 15.01
CA LEU A 436 13.58 21.56 14.78
C LEU A 436 14.47 21.88 15.99
N ALA A 437 15.76 22.10 15.79
CA ALA A 437 16.71 22.44 16.84
C ALA A 437 16.54 23.91 17.32
N LEU A 438 15.35 24.24 17.78
CA LEU A 438 14.96 25.53 18.42
C LEU A 438 14.04 25.27 19.61
N ASP A 439 13.96 26.18 20.54
CA ASP A 439 13.06 26.10 21.70
C ASP A 439 12.43 27.46 22.07
N GLU A 440 12.10 27.64 23.36
CA GLU A 440 11.48 28.87 23.88
C GLU A 440 12.33 30.11 23.66
N ASP A 441 13.67 29.96 23.70
CA ASP A 441 14.63 31.07 23.53
C ASP A 441 14.94 31.36 22.03
N GLY A 442 14.40 30.57 21.12
CA GLY A 442 14.54 30.74 19.68
C GLY A 442 15.54 29.77 19.04
N ILE A 443 16.21 30.19 17.96
CA ILE A 443 17.21 29.41 17.24
C ILE A 443 18.59 29.71 17.82
N PRO A 444 19.29 28.69 18.39
CA PRO A 444 20.63 28.90 18.96
C PRO A 444 21.69 29.20 17.89
N ASP A 445 22.64 30.04 18.26
CA ASP A 445 23.79 30.39 17.40
C ASP A 445 24.92 29.36 17.44
N THR A 446 24.94 28.48 18.46
CA THR A 446 26.02 27.51 18.67
C THR A 446 25.59 26.06 18.37
N VAL A 447 26.57 25.25 18.00
CA VAL A 447 26.39 23.81 17.76
C VAL A 447 25.96 23.09 19.03
N GLU A 448 26.58 23.41 20.15
CA GLU A 448 26.35 22.80 21.45
C GLU A 448 24.89 22.97 21.92
N GLU A 449 24.35 24.17 21.79
CA GLU A 449 22.96 24.46 22.15
C GLU A 449 21.97 23.74 21.23
N ARG A 450 22.23 23.70 19.88
CA ARG A 450 21.42 22.94 18.95
C ARG A 450 21.38 21.45 19.27
N LEU A 451 22.53 20.89 19.66
CA LEU A 451 22.62 19.48 20.10
C LEU A 451 21.89 19.26 21.44
N ALA A 452 21.94 20.21 22.36
CA ALA A 452 21.20 20.10 23.62
C ALA A 452 19.69 20.07 23.39
N ILE A 453 19.17 20.90 22.47
CA ILE A 453 17.76 20.89 22.07
C ILE A 453 17.41 19.59 21.36
N ALA A 454 18.25 19.11 20.43
CA ALA A 454 18.03 17.83 19.80
C ALA A 454 17.90 16.69 20.80
N GLU A 455 18.77 16.64 21.83
CA GLU A 455 18.69 15.63 22.88
C GLU A 455 17.44 15.79 23.76
N LYS A 456 16.99 17.03 24.03
CA LYS A 456 15.70 17.32 24.71
C LYS A 456 14.52 16.73 23.91
N ILE A 457 14.52 16.92 22.58
CA ILE A 457 13.50 16.38 21.69
C ILE A 457 13.52 14.84 21.69
N TYR A 458 14.69 14.21 21.57
CA TYR A 458 14.84 12.76 21.63
C TYR A 458 14.30 12.18 22.94
N LYS A 459 14.76 12.68 24.09
CA LYS A 459 14.33 12.18 25.40
C LYS A 459 12.84 12.36 25.65
N THR A 460 12.27 13.47 25.19
CA THR A 460 10.84 13.71 25.31
C THR A 460 10.07 12.74 24.43
N GLY A 461 10.47 12.53 23.16
CA GLY A 461 9.85 11.57 22.26
C GLY A 461 9.89 10.14 22.82
N GLU A 462 11.04 9.71 23.38
CA GLU A 462 11.19 8.41 24.03
C GLU A 462 10.20 8.25 25.21
N SER A 463 9.93 9.31 25.97
CA SER A 463 8.95 9.27 27.05
C SER A 463 7.51 9.07 26.59
N TYR A 464 7.22 9.40 25.32
CA TYR A 464 5.94 9.10 24.63
C TYR A 464 5.97 7.74 23.91
N GLY A 465 7.08 7.00 23.98
CA GLY A 465 7.26 5.70 23.35
C GLY A 465 7.54 5.82 21.84
N ILE A 466 8.13 6.91 21.39
CA ILE A 466 8.65 7.10 20.03
C ILE A 466 10.14 6.79 20.07
N ALA A 467 10.57 5.82 19.27
CA ALA A 467 11.96 5.42 19.21
C ALA A 467 12.83 6.55 18.61
N ARG A 468 14.07 6.70 19.11
CA ARG A 468 15.03 7.71 18.62
C ARG A 468 15.23 7.64 17.09
N LYS A 469 15.17 6.45 16.51
CA LYS A 469 15.24 6.23 15.06
C LYS A 469 14.10 6.90 14.29
N ASP A 470 12.96 7.14 14.91
CA ASP A 470 11.78 7.77 14.29
C ASP A 470 11.72 9.29 14.54
N ILE A 471 12.82 9.88 15.01
CA ILE A 471 13.00 11.33 15.15
C ILE A 471 14.18 11.76 14.28
N VAL A 472 13.94 12.69 13.36
CA VAL A 472 14.94 13.23 12.42
C VAL A 472 15.15 14.72 12.76
N ILE A 473 16.36 15.12 13.05
CA ILE A 473 16.64 16.50 13.51
C ILE A 473 16.88 17.41 12.31
N ASP A 474 16.13 18.52 12.23
CA ASP A 474 16.49 19.67 11.41
C ASP A 474 17.45 20.56 12.18
N ALA A 475 18.71 20.59 11.73
CA ALA A 475 19.75 21.41 12.32
C ALA A 475 19.57 22.90 12.06
N LEU A 476 18.57 23.31 11.32
CA LEU A 476 18.16 24.67 10.94
C LEU A 476 19.20 25.41 10.09
N THR A 477 18.83 25.63 8.84
CA THR A 477 19.65 26.42 7.89
C THR A 477 19.26 27.89 7.97
N MET A 478 20.11 28.70 8.57
CA MET A 478 19.96 30.18 8.58
C MET A 478 20.61 30.76 7.31
N THR A 479 20.13 31.93 6.88
CA THR A 479 20.66 32.55 5.67
C THR A 479 22.01 33.18 5.86
N MET A 480 22.90 32.97 4.90
CA MET A 480 24.24 33.61 4.89
C MET A 480 24.22 35.15 4.83
N SER A 481 23.09 35.74 4.40
CA SER A 481 22.94 37.19 4.35
C SER A 481 22.77 37.83 5.74
N THR A 482 22.40 37.05 6.76
CA THR A 482 22.23 37.54 8.15
C THR A 482 23.34 37.08 9.06
N ASP A 483 23.91 35.90 8.83
CA ASP A 483 25.02 35.36 9.61
C ASP A 483 26.03 34.60 8.69
N SER A 484 27.25 35.15 8.62
CA SER A 484 28.33 34.57 7.77
C SER A 484 28.85 33.22 8.28
N ASN A 485 28.56 32.83 9.53
CA ASN A 485 28.95 31.54 10.12
C ASN A 485 27.87 30.48 10.06
N SER A 486 26.67 30.83 9.62
CA SER A 486 25.49 29.96 9.62
C SER A 486 25.74 28.60 8.97
N ALA A 487 26.38 28.57 7.79
CA ALA A 487 26.70 27.32 7.11
C ALA A 487 27.56 26.38 7.98
N ASN A 488 28.61 26.93 8.62
CA ASN A 488 29.51 26.11 9.46
C ASN A 488 28.78 25.51 10.66
N VAL A 489 27.99 26.31 11.37
CA VAL A 489 27.20 25.84 12.51
C VAL A 489 26.23 24.72 12.09
N THR A 490 25.51 24.92 11.00
CA THR A 490 24.56 23.91 10.49
C THR A 490 25.29 22.62 10.08
N LEU A 491 26.36 22.72 9.30
CA LEU A 491 27.13 21.56 8.83
C LEU A 491 27.77 20.78 9.99
N GLU A 492 28.31 21.47 11.01
CA GLU A 492 28.89 20.82 12.16
C GLU A 492 27.82 20.14 13.04
N THR A 493 26.66 20.78 13.20
CA THR A 493 25.52 20.17 13.88
C THR A 493 25.09 18.88 13.19
N VAL A 494 24.94 18.88 11.87
CA VAL A 494 24.62 17.69 11.06
C VAL A 494 25.68 16.59 11.29
N ARG A 495 26.96 16.94 11.22
CA ARG A 495 28.07 15.99 11.39
C ARG A 495 28.03 15.30 12.75
N ARG A 496 27.81 16.08 13.81
CA ARG A 496 27.80 15.57 15.18
C ARG A 496 26.56 14.74 15.50
N ILE A 497 25.39 15.11 15.01
CA ILE A 497 24.17 14.27 15.12
C ILE A 497 24.37 12.93 14.39
N LYS A 498 24.93 12.97 13.17
CA LYS A 498 25.25 11.75 12.43
C LYS A 498 26.26 10.85 13.14
N ALA A 499 27.29 11.43 13.74
CA ALA A 499 28.29 10.70 14.53
C ALA A 499 27.69 10.00 15.75
N GLN A 500 26.61 10.54 16.31
CA GLN A 500 25.83 9.96 17.41
C GLN A 500 24.78 8.93 16.92
N GLY A 501 24.76 8.57 15.64
CA GLY A 501 23.80 7.64 15.07
C GLY A 501 22.44 8.23 14.73
N GLY A 502 22.24 9.55 14.92
CA GLY A 502 21.00 10.26 14.58
C GLY A 502 20.82 10.47 13.07
N ARG A 503 19.64 10.93 12.71
CA ARG A 503 19.26 11.29 11.34
C ARG A 503 18.99 12.80 11.27
N THR A 504 19.29 13.41 10.12
CA THR A 504 19.11 14.85 9.92
C THR A 504 18.36 15.17 8.63
N VAL A 505 17.63 16.26 8.67
CA VAL A 505 16.98 16.88 7.52
C VAL A 505 17.33 18.36 7.48
N LEU A 506 17.32 18.98 6.31
CA LEU A 506 17.52 20.42 6.17
C LEU A 506 16.61 21.02 5.10
N GLY A 507 16.03 22.16 5.38
CA GLY A 507 15.51 23.09 4.39
C GLY A 507 16.67 23.80 3.67
N VAL A 508 17.27 23.14 2.67
CA VAL A 508 18.54 23.54 2.07
C VAL A 508 18.47 24.92 1.40
N SER A 509 17.32 25.27 0.80
CA SER A 509 17.12 26.51 0.06
C SER A 509 17.21 27.78 0.92
N ASN A 510 17.11 27.66 2.25
CA ASN A 510 17.17 28.79 3.17
C ASN A 510 18.54 29.47 3.19
N ILE A 511 19.63 28.71 3.00
CA ILE A 511 21.02 29.22 3.07
C ILE A 511 21.27 30.47 2.18
N SER A 512 20.62 30.51 1.04
CA SER A 512 20.83 31.53 0.01
C SER A 512 19.76 32.63 -0.05
N PHE A 513 18.85 32.66 0.96
CA PHE A 513 17.77 33.63 0.96
C PHE A 513 18.29 35.05 0.97
N GLY A 514 17.74 35.91 0.07
CA GLY A 514 18.19 37.31 -0.10
C GLY A 514 19.43 37.51 -0.94
N LEU A 515 20.11 36.42 -1.41
CA LEU A 515 21.31 36.51 -2.24
C LEU A 515 20.98 36.39 -3.73
N PRO A 516 21.78 37.03 -4.61
CA PRO A 516 21.66 36.84 -6.06
C PRO A 516 22.15 35.43 -6.47
N GLN A 517 21.68 34.94 -7.62
CA GLN A 517 22.09 33.64 -8.18
C GLN A 517 22.02 32.48 -7.14
N ARG A 518 20.92 32.40 -6.41
CA ARG A 518 20.70 31.52 -5.26
C ARG A 518 21.12 30.07 -5.50
N GLU A 519 20.88 29.54 -6.70
CA GLU A 519 21.15 28.14 -7.02
C GLU A 519 22.63 27.77 -6.93
N ILE A 520 23.54 28.72 -7.22
CA ILE A 520 25.00 28.49 -7.10
C ILE A 520 25.36 28.16 -5.64
N ILE A 521 24.88 28.97 -4.71
CA ILE A 521 25.17 28.82 -3.27
C ILE A 521 24.43 27.60 -2.72
N THR A 522 23.17 27.47 -3.09
CA THR A 522 22.31 26.36 -2.58
C THR A 522 22.85 25.00 -2.98
N SER A 523 23.25 24.81 -4.24
CA SER A 523 23.79 23.53 -4.74
C SER A 523 25.14 23.19 -4.11
N ALA A 524 26.02 24.19 -3.95
CA ALA A 524 27.29 24.00 -3.25
C ALA A 524 27.07 23.61 -1.77
N PHE A 525 26.21 24.33 -1.06
CA PHE A 525 25.88 24.03 0.33
C PHE A 525 25.23 22.65 0.48
N PHE A 526 24.36 22.26 -0.46
CA PHE A 526 23.76 20.94 -0.46
C PHE A 526 24.78 19.81 -0.55
N THR A 527 25.80 19.99 -1.45
CA THR A 527 26.90 19.03 -1.54
C THR A 527 27.69 18.94 -0.23
N MET A 528 27.98 20.09 0.41
CA MET A 528 28.65 20.14 1.71
C MET A 528 27.83 19.47 2.82
N ALA A 529 26.52 19.67 2.82
CA ALA A 529 25.60 19.06 3.80
C ALA A 529 25.51 17.53 3.63
N MET A 530 25.42 17.05 2.39
CA MET A 530 25.49 15.60 2.10
C MET A 530 26.82 15.01 2.57
N GLN A 531 27.93 15.67 2.34
CA GLN A 531 29.27 15.27 2.81
C GLN A 531 29.36 15.30 4.35
N ALA A 532 28.64 16.20 5.02
CA ALA A 532 28.55 16.22 6.49
C ALA A 532 27.70 15.08 7.06
N GLY A 533 26.97 14.33 6.22
CA GLY A 533 26.16 13.19 6.62
C GLY A 533 24.65 13.46 6.69
N LEU A 534 24.17 14.49 5.97
CA LEU A 534 22.75 14.79 5.82
C LEU A 534 21.96 13.55 5.37
N SER A 535 20.86 13.23 6.06
CA SER A 535 20.03 12.08 5.74
C SER A 535 18.93 12.40 4.71
N ALA A 536 18.41 13.63 4.72
CA ALA A 536 17.45 14.11 3.72
C ALA A 536 17.54 15.63 3.52
N GLY A 537 17.37 16.08 2.29
CA GLY A 537 17.32 17.50 1.94
C GLY A 537 15.96 17.90 1.36
N ILE A 538 15.33 18.92 1.94
CA ILE A 538 14.14 19.55 1.38
C ILE A 538 14.61 20.52 0.32
N VAL A 539 14.38 20.17 -0.95
CA VAL A 539 14.95 20.85 -2.12
C VAL A 539 13.94 20.93 -3.26
N ASN A 540 14.25 21.78 -4.24
CA ASN A 540 13.51 21.79 -5.50
C ASN A 540 14.12 20.76 -6.48
N PRO A 541 13.53 19.60 -6.71
CA PRO A 541 14.07 18.59 -7.62
C PRO A 541 13.99 19.01 -9.11
N ASN A 542 13.21 20.04 -9.42
CA ASN A 542 13.15 20.59 -10.78
C ASN A 542 14.33 21.58 -11.09
N SER A 543 15.17 21.90 -10.10
CA SER A 543 16.39 22.68 -10.33
C SER A 543 17.51 21.78 -10.86
N GLN A 544 17.99 22.08 -12.06
CA GLN A 544 19.08 21.34 -12.68
C GLN A 544 20.34 21.38 -11.81
N ALA A 545 20.66 22.52 -11.21
CA ALA A 545 21.86 22.69 -10.37
C ALA A 545 21.76 21.79 -9.10
N MET A 546 20.57 21.69 -8.48
CA MET A 546 20.37 20.84 -7.32
C MET A 546 20.51 19.37 -7.69
N MET A 547 19.90 18.94 -8.80
CA MET A 547 19.97 17.55 -9.25
C MET A 547 21.37 17.16 -9.69
N GLN A 548 22.10 18.04 -10.35
CA GLN A 548 23.51 17.82 -10.70
C GLN A 548 24.37 17.63 -9.45
N ALA A 549 24.20 18.49 -8.43
CA ALA A 549 24.89 18.32 -7.14
C ALA A 549 24.59 16.98 -6.48
N TYR A 550 23.32 16.57 -6.45
CA TYR A 550 22.88 15.30 -5.89
C TYR A 550 23.43 14.08 -6.65
N ASP A 551 23.26 14.05 -7.97
CA ASP A 551 23.71 12.93 -8.80
C ASP A 551 25.24 12.79 -8.78
N THR A 552 25.96 13.92 -8.81
CA THR A 552 27.44 13.94 -8.69
C THR A 552 27.87 13.40 -7.31
N PHE A 553 27.19 13.81 -6.22
CA PHE A 553 27.47 13.28 -4.89
C PHE A 553 27.25 11.77 -4.82
N ARG A 554 26.17 11.26 -5.43
CA ARG A 554 25.89 9.81 -5.46
C ARG A 554 27.00 9.03 -6.16
N VAL A 555 27.50 9.53 -7.28
CA VAL A 555 28.62 8.90 -8.01
C VAL A 555 29.88 8.90 -7.15
N LEU A 556 30.27 10.06 -6.63
CA LEU A 556 31.50 10.21 -5.83
C LEU A 556 31.44 9.46 -4.49
N GLY A 557 30.27 9.36 -3.90
CA GLY A 557 30.01 8.63 -2.66
C GLY A 557 29.82 7.11 -2.82
N GLY A 558 29.90 6.59 -4.06
CA GLY A 558 29.75 5.16 -4.35
C GLY A 558 28.29 4.63 -4.22
N TYR A 559 27.30 5.52 -4.26
CA TYR A 559 25.87 5.16 -4.20
C TYR A 559 25.27 4.86 -5.58
N ASP A 560 26.00 5.15 -6.68
CA ASP A 560 25.61 4.82 -8.05
C ASP A 560 26.56 3.74 -8.60
N ALA A 561 26.10 2.50 -8.58
CA ALA A 561 26.89 1.36 -9.00
C ALA A 561 27.35 1.51 -10.46
N GLN A 562 28.66 1.48 -10.67
CA GLN A 562 29.29 1.64 -12.00
C GLN A 562 28.87 2.95 -12.73
N CYS A 563 28.39 3.95 -12.01
CA CYS A 563 27.89 5.23 -12.54
C CYS A 563 26.73 5.07 -13.55
N MET A 564 25.98 3.99 -13.49
CA MET A 564 24.96 3.65 -14.49
C MET A 564 23.86 4.70 -14.58
N SER A 565 23.28 5.10 -13.43
CA SER A 565 22.21 6.11 -13.41
C SER A 565 22.70 7.47 -13.91
N TYR A 566 23.94 7.84 -13.58
CA TYR A 566 24.56 9.09 -14.03
C TYR A 566 24.77 9.08 -15.55
N VAL A 567 25.34 8.00 -16.08
CA VAL A 567 25.56 7.83 -17.52
C VAL A 567 24.26 7.87 -18.30
N GLU A 568 23.24 7.14 -17.84
CA GLU A 568 21.92 7.13 -18.47
C GLU A 568 21.31 8.55 -18.55
N LYS A 569 21.38 9.29 -17.44
CA LYS A 569 20.77 10.62 -17.33
C LYS A 569 21.53 11.70 -18.11
N TYR A 570 22.86 11.66 -18.10
CA TYR A 570 23.71 12.77 -18.60
C TYR A 570 24.34 12.52 -19.98
N SER A 571 24.39 11.27 -20.50
CA SER A 571 24.99 10.99 -21.81
C SER A 571 24.29 11.68 -22.98
N ALA A 572 23.00 11.94 -22.88
CA ALA A 572 22.21 12.63 -23.91
C ALA A 572 22.24 14.15 -23.79
N MET A 573 22.79 14.71 -22.70
CA MET A 573 22.91 16.18 -22.55
C MET A 573 24.02 16.73 -23.39
N LYS A 574 23.67 17.55 -24.40
CA LYS A 574 24.69 18.32 -25.17
C LYS A 574 25.38 19.32 -24.24
N VAL A 575 26.67 19.21 -24.10
CA VAL A 575 27.51 20.23 -23.44
C VAL A 575 27.38 21.54 -24.24
N VAL A 576 26.62 22.49 -23.70
CA VAL A 576 26.70 23.88 -24.23
C VAL A 576 28.03 24.45 -23.74
N SER A 577 29.07 24.31 -24.57
CA SER A 577 30.35 24.97 -24.31
C SER A 577 30.14 26.47 -24.49
N THR A 578 29.97 27.20 -23.41
CA THR A 578 30.08 28.64 -23.35
C THR A 578 31.57 29.01 -23.47
N THR A 579 32.08 29.03 -24.68
CA THR A 579 33.30 29.79 -24.97
C THR A 579 32.95 31.28 -24.85
N VAL A 580 33.38 31.89 -23.76
CA VAL A 580 33.33 33.34 -23.59
C VAL A 580 34.27 33.94 -24.65
N LYS A 581 33.76 34.37 -25.80
CA LYS A 581 34.41 35.30 -26.69
C LYS A 581 34.08 36.68 -26.18
N ALA A 582 35.08 37.35 -25.64
CA ALA A 582 35.01 38.78 -25.38
C ALA A 582 35.01 39.53 -26.73
N GLY A 583 34.04 40.38 -26.97
CA GLY A 583 34.03 41.47 -27.95
C GLY A 583 33.30 41.17 -29.25
N ALA A 584 32.17 41.78 -29.46
CA ALA A 584 31.70 42.59 -30.58
C ALA A 584 30.19 42.44 -30.84
N GLU A 585 29.53 43.56 -30.71
CA GLU A 585 28.38 44.14 -31.45
C GLU A 585 27.27 43.23 -31.99
N THR A 586 26.07 43.53 -31.47
CA THR A 586 24.73 43.55 -32.07
C THR A 586 24.59 43.06 -33.52
N ASP A 587 23.88 41.93 -33.66
CA ASP A 587 22.95 41.80 -34.78
C ASP A 587 21.68 41.00 -34.31
N LYS A 588 20.53 41.65 -34.50
CA LYS A 588 19.23 41.08 -34.26
C LYS A 588 18.84 40.34 -35.54
N SER A 589 18.94 39.03 -35.54
CA SER A 589 18.04 38.23 -36.43
C SER A 589 17.98 36.78 -36.00
N LYS A 590 16.79 36.37 -35.68
CA LYS A 590 16.20 35.01 -35.79
C LYS A 590 17.08 33.84 -35.35
N ASN A 591 16.97 33.47 -34.10
CA ASN A 591 17.06 32.06 -33.69
C ASN A 591 15.68 31.56 -33.25
N GLN A 592 15.10 30.75 -34.11
CA GLN A 592 14.03 29.85 -33.71
C GLN A 592 14.61 28.88 -32.70
N ALA A 593 14.45 29.22 -31.42
CA ALA A 593 14.47 28.23 -30.37
C ALA A 593 13.21 27.36 -30.55
N THR A 594 13.43 26.08 -30.81
CA THR A 594 12.39 25.09 -30.65
C THR A 594 11.80 25.25 -29.25
N GLY A 595 10.57 25.76 -29.24
CA GLY A 595 9.90 26.21 -28.03
C GLY A 595 9.71 25.09 -27.03
N SER A 596 10.09 25.35 -25.81
CA SER A 596 9.34 24.88 -24.67
C SER A 596 8.01 25.63 -24.72
N THR A 597 7.04 25.04 -25.39
CA THR A 597 5.65 25.44 -25.30
C THR A 597 5.26 25.39 -23.81
N SER A 598 4.72 26.49 -23.33
CA SER A 598 3.83 26.53 -22.16
C SER A 598 2.60 25.67 -22.46
N GLY A 599 2.77 24.36 -22.51
CA GLY A 599 1.75 23.37 -22.75
C GLY A 599 1.55 22.55 -21.49
N GLY A 600 0.33 22.39 -21.06
CA GLY A 600 -0.09 21.39 -20.07
C GLY A 600 0.39 20.00 -20.48
N MET A 601 0.31 19.03 -19.56
CA MET A 601 0.67 17.63 -19.84
C MET A 601 -0.06 17.12 -21.09
N ASP A 602 0.60 16.28 -21.88
CA ASP A 602 -0.03 15.60 -23.00
C ASP A 602 -1.04 14.54 -22.50
N LEU A 603 -1.95 14.10 -23.39
CA LEU A 603 -3.02 13.18 -23.02
C LEU A 603 -2.48 11.83 -22.52
N LYS A 604 -1.43 11.29 -23.15
CA LYS A 604 -0.80 10.03 -22.71
C LYS A 604 -0.28 10.14 -21.30
N THR A 605 0.45 11.22 -20.99
CA THR A 605 0.95 11.49 -19.64
C THR A 605 -0.19 11.62 -18.63
N CYS A 606 -1.27 12.33 -18.97
CA CYS A 606 -2.44 12.45 -18.10
C CYS A 606 -3.04 11.08 -17.76
N ILE A 607 -3.15 10.18 -18.73
CA ILE A 607 -3.68 8.83 -18.52
C ILE A 607 -2.72 7.98 -17.70
N ILE A 608 -1.45 7.91 -18.09
CA ILE A 608 -0.44 7.11 -17.39
C ILE A 608 -0.32 7.52 -15.91
N LYS A 609 -0.49 8.82 -15.63
CA LYS A 609 -0.42 9.38 -14.26
C LYS A 609 -1.77 9.39 -13.52
N GLY A 610 -2.85 8.90 -14.13
CA GLY A 610 -4.17 8.82 -13.51
C GLY A 610 -4.87 10.17 -13.30
N LEU A 611 -4.53 11.19 -14.09
CA LEU A 611 -5.07 12.55 -13.96
C LEU A 611 -6.38 12.71 -14.72
N LYS A 612 -7.50 12.43 -14.09
CA LYS A 612 -8.84 12.36 -14.69
C LYS A 612 -9.30 13.66 -15.37
N GLU A 613 -9.30 14.77 -14.61
CA GLU A 613 -9.74 16.08 -15.12
C GLU A 613 -8.84 16.64 -16.23
N PRO A 614 -7.50 16.59 -16.10
CA PRO A 614 -6.59 16.94 -17.19
C PRO A 614 -6.82 16.09 -18.45
N ALA A 615 -7.00 14.78 -18.33
CA ALA A 615 -7.27 13.90 -19.46
C ALA A 615 -8.53 14.32 -20.22
N TYR A 616 -9.63 14.61 -19.52
CA TYR A 616 -10.85 15.11 -20.11
C TYR A 616 -10.66 16.43 -20.87
N LYS A 617 -10.02 17.44 -20.23
CA LYS A 617 -9.78 18.76 -20.82
C LYS A 617 -8.87 18.71 -22.03
N VAL A 618 -7.77 17.95 -21.94
CA VAL A 618 -6.82 17.78 -23.05
C VAL A 618 -7.49 17.07 -24.22
N THR A 619 -8.27 16.02 -23.95
CA THR A 619 -9.05 15.33 -24.99
C THR A 619 -10.02 16.28 -25.69
N LYS A 620 -10.77 17.09 -24.92
CA LYS A 620 -11.69 18.09 -25.50
C LYS A 620 -10.98 19.07 -26.43
N LYS A 621 -9.83 19.56 -26.02
CA LYS A 621 -9.01 20.46 -26.83
C LYS A 621 -8.48 19.76 -28.10
N MET A 622 -8.03 18.51 -27.98
CA MET A 622 -7.55 17.74 -29.14
C MET A 622 -8.66 17.46 -30.17
N LEU A 623 -9.91 17.31 -29.71
CA LEU A 623 -11.09 17.11 -30.58
C LEU A 623 -11.45 18.34 -31.45
N GLU A 624 -10.87 19.51 -31.17
CA GLU A 624 -10.97 20.70 -32.01
C GLU A 624 -10.10 20.58 -33.29
N GLU A 625 -9.02 19.78 -33.21
CA GLU A 625 -7.98 19.69 -34.26
C GLU A 625 -7.85 18.28 -34.87
N LYS A 626 -8.26 17.22 -34.13
CA LYS A 626 -8.09 15.82 -34.53
C LYS A 626 -9.41 15.07 -34.56
N GLU A 627 -9.50 14.07 -35.42
CA GLU A 627 -10.63 13.17 -35.46
C GLU A 627 -10.70 12.25 -34.21
N PRO A 628 -11.91 11.96 -33.70
CA PRO A 628 -12.10 11.14 -32.50
C PRO A 628 -11.36 9.79 -32.52
N LEU A 629 -11.43 9.06 -33.63
CA LEU A 629 -10.77 7.76 -33.82
C LEU A 629 -9.23 7.88 -33.81
N GLU A 630 -8.70 8.98 -34.32
CA GLU A 630 -7.26 9.23 -34.25
C GLU A 630 -6.81 9.38 -32.80
N ILE A 631 -7.51 10.18 -31.99
CA ILE A 631 -7.19 10.37 -30.56
C ILE A 631 -7.25 9.05 -29.80
N ILE A 632 -8.29 8.24 -30.05
CA ILE A 632 -8.42 6.92 -29.43
C ILE A 632 -7.20 6.04 -29.76
N ASN A 633 -6.86 5.93 -31.06
CA ASN A 633 -5.83 4.99 -31.52
C ASN A 633 -4.40 5.47 -31.27
N THR A 634 -4.15 6.79 -31.24
CA THR A 634 -2.79 7.33 -31.08
C THR A 634 -2.45 7.74 -29.65
N GLU A 635 -3.47 8.03 -28.82
CA GLU A 635 -3.26 8.57 -27.48
C GLU A 635 -3.85 7.66 -26.38
N LEU A 636 -5.19 7.41 -26.43
CA LEU A 636 -5.88 6.70 -25.33
C LEU A 636 -5.44 5.24 -25.21
N VAL A 637 -5.52 4.47 -26.29
CA VAL A 637 -5.17 3.04 -26.31
C VAL A 637 -3.68 2.83 -26.04
N PRO A 638 -2.74 3.55 -26.68
CA PRO A 638 -1.32 3.39 -26.36
C PRO A 638 -0.94 3.76 -24.92
N ALA A 639 -1.62 4.72 -24.31
CA ALA A 639 -1.41 5.05 -22.90
C ALA A 639 -1.83 3.88 -21.98
N LEU A 640 -3.00 3.29 -22.22
CA LEU A 640 -3.46 2.11 -21.47
C LEU A 640 -2.55 0.90 -21.68
N ASP A 641 -2.00 0.71 -22.89
CA ASP A 641 -1.01 -0.33 -23.17
C ASP A 641 0.28 -0.17 -22.37
N ILE A 642 0.77 1.05 -22.21
CA ILE A 642 1.95 1.35 -21.39
C ILE A 642 1.68 0.98 -19.93
N VAL A 643 0.51 1.37 -19.42
CA VAL A 643 0.09 1.07 -18.06
C VAL A 643 -0.09 -0.43 -17.84
N GLY A 644 -0.74 -1.13 -18.77
CA GLY A 644 -0.91 -2.59 -18.74
C GLY A 644 0.41 -3.34 -18.72
N LYS A 645 1.34 -2.99 -19.60
CA LYS A 645 2.70 -3.56 -19.64
C LYS A 645 3.51 -3.23 -18.37
N GLY A 646 3.31 -2.04 -17.79
CA GLY A 646 3.91 -1.65 -16.52
C GLY A 646 3.39 -2.52 -15.36
N PHE A 647 2.10 -2.80 -15.36
CA PHE A 647 1.46 -3.69 -14.38
C PHE A 647 1.96 -5.13 -14.51
N GLU A 648 2.01 -5.69 -15.72
CA GLU A 648 2.55 -7.03 -16.00
C GLU A 648 4.01 -7.19 -15.53
N LYS A 649 4.85 -6.16 -15.75
CA LYS A 649 6.25 -6.14 -15.34
C LYS A 649 6.43 -5.85 -13.85
N GLY A 650 5.36 -5.57 -13.11
CA GLY A 650 5.43 -5.21 -11.69
C GLY A 650 6.07 -3.84 -11.41
N THR A 651 6.17 -2.96 -12.42
CA THR A 651 6.65 -1.58 -12.31
C THR A 651 5.51 -0.59 -12.02
N MET A 652 4.27 -0.98 -12.27
CA MET A 652 3.05 -0.29 -11.86
C MET A 652 2.18 -1.23 -11.02
N PHE A 653 1.34 -0.66 -10.14
CA PHE A 653 0.51 -1.40 -9.20
C PHE A 653 -0.96 -1.14 -9.41
N LEU A 654 -1.79 -1.95 -8.77
CA LEU A 654 -3.25 -1.88 -8.91
C LEU A 654 -3.81 -0.47 -8.73
N PRO A 655 -3.43 0.35 -7.73
CA PRO A 655 -3.90 1.72 -7.62
C PRO A 655 -3.62 2.55 -8.87
N GLN A 656 -2.40 2.52 -9.37
CA GLN A 656 -1.99 3.25 -10.58
C GLN A 656 -2.77 2.78 -11.81
N LEU A 657 -2.96 1.46 -11.98
CA LEU A 657 -3.76 0.89 -13.05
C LEU A 657 -5.20 1.41 -13.03
N LEU A 658 -5.84 1.39 -11.86
CA LEU A 658 -7.23 1.85 -11.71
C LEU A 658 -7.37 3.36 -11.93
N MET A 659 -6.45 4.16 -11.40
CA MET A 659 -6.46 5.61 -11.62
C MET A 659 -6.22 5.97 -13.09
N SER A 660 -5.32 5.25 -13.77
CA SER A 660 -5.10 5.41 -15.22
C SER A 660 -6.34 5.03 -16.04
N ALA A 661 -7.01 3.96 -15.64
CA ALA A 661 -8.27 3.54 -16.28
C ALA A 661 -9.37 4.60 -16.11
N GLU A 662 -9.51 5.21 -14.92
CA GLU A 662 -10.45 6.31 -14.68
C GLU A 662 -10.08 7.58 -15.47
N ALA A 663 -8.80 7.89 -15.63
CA ALA A 663 -8.36 9.01 -16.47
C ALA A 663 -8.66 8.75 -17.97
N ALA A 664 -8.41 7.52 -18.44
CA ALA A 664 -8.77 7.13 -19.80
C ALA A 664 -10.29 7.20 -20.03
N LYS A 665 -11.10 6.73 -19.07
CA LYS A 665 -12.56 6.83 -19.11
C LYS A 665 -13.05 8.26 -19.24
N ALA A 666 -12.41 9.21 -18.58
CA ALA A 666 -12.72 10.63 -18.74
C ALA A 666 -12.37 11.13 -20.15
N GLY A 667 -11.25 10.69 -20.73
CA GLY A 667 -10.90 10.95 -22.12
C GLY A 667 -11.93 10.37 -23.11
N PHE A 668 -12.33 9.11 -22.93
CA PHE A 668 -13.37 8.47 -23.72
C PHE A 668 -14.73 9.17 -23.57
N ALA A 669 -15.09 9.66 -22.38
CA ALA A 669 -16.31 10.42 -22.17
C ALA A 669 -16.31 11.72 -22.99
N ALA A 670 -15.19 12.46 -23.02
CA ALA A 670 -15.06 13.65 -23.85
C ALA A 670 -15.21 13.33 -25.36
N VAL A 671 -14.63 12.22 -25.82
CA VAL A 671 -14.79 11.73 -27.20
C VAL A 671 -16.25 11.40 -27.49
N LYS A 672 -16.93 10.69 -26.60
CA LYS A 672 -18.32 10.29 -26.71
C LYS A 672 -19.24 11.51 -26.77
N GLU A 673 -19.11 12.46 -25.88
CA GLU A 673 -19.89 13.72 -25.90
C GLU A 673 -19.73 14.46 -27.23
N PHE A 674 -18.52 14.50 -27.79
CA PHE A 674 -18.24 15.14 -29.06
C PHE A 674 -18.91 14.40 -30.23
N MET A 675 -18.86 13.05 -30.22
CA MET A 675 -19.48 12.22 -31.25
C MET A 675 -21.00 12.28 -31.19
N GLU A 676 -21.61 12.26 -30.00
CA GLU A 676 -23.05 12.43 -29.80
C GLU A 676 -23.52 13.80 -30.28
N ALA A 677 -22.76 14.87 -30.03
CA ALA A 677 -23.03 16.20 -30.52
C ALA A 677 -22.98 16.31 -32.08
N LYS A 678 -22.18 15.44 -32.71
CA LYS A 678 -22.07 15.33 -34.18
C LYS A 678 -23.04 14.28 -34.81
N GLY A 679 -23.81 13.56 -33.99
CA GLY A 679 -24.84 12.60 -34.49
C GLY A 679 -24.27 11.27 -34.98
N SER A 680 -23.10 10.85 -34.54
CA SER A 680 -22.48 9.58 -34.89
C SER A 680 -22.59 8.56 -33.74
N ASP A 681 -23.16 7.36 -34.00
CA ASP A 681 -23.23 6.23 -33.06
C ASP A 681 -21.88 5.53 -32.95
N GLN A 682 -21.44 5.24 -31.71
CA GLN A 682 -20.27 4.38 -31.48
C GLN A 682 -20.61 2.91 -31.73
N GLN A 683 -19.92 2.25 -32.65
CA GLN A 683 -19.91 0.77 -32.71
C GLN A 683 -19.11 0.22 -31.50
N LYS A 684 -19.81 -0.44 -30.58
CA LYS A 684 -19.19 -1.23 -29.50
C LYS A 684 -18.38 -2.39 -30.09
N LYS A 685 -17.20 -2.69 -29.54
CA LYS A 685 -16.34 -3.78 -30.04
C LYS A 685 -16.96 -5.18 -29.85
N GLY A 686 -17.86 -5.35 -28.89
CA GLY A 686 -18.54 -6.62 -28.59
C GLY A 686 -19.06 -6.66 -27.16
N THR A 687 -19.89 -7.67 -26.87
CA THR A 687 -20.45 -7.88 -25.51
C THR A 687 -19.64 -8.91 -24.75
N VAL A 688 -19.33 -8.63 -23.49
CA VAL A 688 -18.64 -9.55 -22.55
C VAL A 688 -19.49 -9.69 -21.30
N VAL A 689 -19.81 -10.92 -20.91
CA VAL A 689 -20.47 -11.20 -19.61
C VAL A 689 -19.39 -11.51 -18.58
N ILE A 690 -19.52 -10.96 -17.39
CA ILE A 690 -18.60 -11.27 -16.27
C ILE A 690 -19.37 -11.60 -15.00
N ALA A 691 -18.83 -12.54 -14.21
CA ALA A 691 -19.43 -12.94 -12.94
C ALA A 691 -18.36 -13.41 -11.94
N THR A 692 -18.62 -13.18 -10.64
CA THR A 692 -17.96 -13.91 -9.57
C THR A 692 -18.83 -15.13 -9.23
N VAL A 693 -18.24 -16.30 -9.22
CA VAL A 693 -18.95 -17.58 -9.13
C VAL A 693 -19.70 -17.74 -7.81
N LYS A 694 -20.69 -18.66 -7.79
CA LYS A 694 -21.53 -18.95 -6.61
C LYS A 694 -20.67 -19.24 -5.38
N GLY A 695 -21.07 -18.66 -4.25
CA GLY A 695 -20.38 -18.79 -2.96
C GLY A 695 -19.17 -17.87 -2.80
N ASP A 696 -18.71 -17.21 -3.87
CA ASP A 696 -17.59 -16.28 -3.79
C ASP A 696 -18.07 -14.83 -3.65
N ILE A 697 -17.67 -14.18 -2.56
CA ILE A 697 -18.12 -12.83 -2.23
C ILE A 697 -17.11 -11.75 -2.63
N PRO A 698 -15.78 -11.97 -2.54
CA PRO A 698 -14.81 -10.98 -3.00
C PRO A 698 -14.85 -10.84 -4.54
N ASP A 699 -15.14 -9.63 -5.01
CA ASP A 699 -15.32 -9.35 -6.45
C ASP A 699 -14.28 -8.35 -7.01
N ILE A 700 -13.20 -8.11 -6.28
CA ILE A 700 -12.16 -7.12 -6.59
C ILE A 700 -11.55 -7.40 -7.98
N GLY A 701 -11.12 -8.63 -8.24
CA GLY A 701 -10.51 -9.01 -9.51
C GLY A 701 -11.46 -8.82 -10.69
N LYS A 702 -12.73 -9.21 -10.52
CA LYS A 702 -13.78 -9.04 -11.53
C LYS A 702 -14.02 -7.56 -11.85
N ASN A 703 -14.07 -6.71 -10.82
CA ASN A 703 -14.33 -5.27 -11.00
C ASN A 703 -13.17 -4.58 -11.75
N ILE A 704 -11.94 -5.01 -11.54
CA ILE A 704 -10.78 -4.53 -12.29
C ILE A 704 -10.92 -4.90 -13.78
N VAL A 705 -11.22 -6.16 -14.08
CA VAL A 705 -11.44 -6.65 -15.44
C VAL A 705 -12.58 -5.89 -16.10
N LYS A 706 -13.68 -5.64 -15.38
CA LYS A 706 -14.80 -4.82 -15.86
C LYS A 706 -14.35 -3.45 -16.33
N VAL A 707 -13.70 -2.70 -15.44
CA VAL A 707 -13.25 -1.32 -15.73
C VAL A 707 -12.34 -1.29 -16.95
N LEU A 708 -11.43 -2.24 -17.07
CA LEU A 708 -10.51 -2.31 -18.20
C LEU A 708 -11.25 -2.64 -19.49
N LEU A 709 -12.10 -3.66 -19.52
CA LEU A 709 -12.88 -4.01 -20.73
C LEU A 709 -13.77 -2.86 -21.18
N GLU A 710 -14.46 -2.19 -20.26
CA GLU A 710 -15.27 -0.99 -20.59
C GLU A 710 -14.39 0.11 -21.22
N ASN A 711 -13.18 0.35 -20.70
CA ASN A 711 -12.25 1.35 -21.25
C ASN A 711 -11.69 0.96 -22.62
N TYR A 712 -11.59 -0.34 -22.91
CA TYR A 712 -11.20 -0.83 -24.24
C TYR A 712 -12.36 -0.87 -25.25
N GLY A 713 -13.55 -0.40 -24.85
CA GLY A 713 -14.71 -0.21 -25.73
C GLY A 713 -15.64 -1.42 -25.85
N TYR A 714 -15.56 -2.36 -24.91
CA TYR A 714 -16.48 -3.50 -24.81
C TYR A 714 -17.73 -3.14 -24.01
N ASP A 715 -18.85 -3.79 -24.36
CA ASP A 715 -20.08 -3.73 -23.56
C ASP A 715 -20.02 -4.81 -22.48
N VAL A 716 -19.81 -4.41 -21.23
CA VAL A 716 -19.64 -5.37 -20.14
C VAL A 716 -20.92 -5.54 -19.35
N ILE A 717 -21.45 -6.76 -19.35
CA ILE A 717 -22.59 -7.15 -18.55
C ILE A 717 -22.07 -7.83 -17.28
N ASP A 718 -22.08 -7.10 -16.19
CA ASP A 718 -21.64 -7.56 -14.90
C ASP A 718 -22.80 -8.17 -14.11
N LEU A 719 -22.75 -9.48 -13.87
CA LEU A 719 -23.77 -10.21 -13.11
C LEU A 719 -23.60 -10.08 -11.59
N GLY A 720 -22.48 -9.47 -11.15
CA GLY A 720 -22.20 -9.31 -9.73
C GLY A 720 -21.41 -10.47 -9.15
N LYS A 721 -21.65 -10.73 -7.86
CA LYS A 721 -20.98 -11.76 -7.06
C LYS A 721 -21.97 -12.82 -6.60
N ASP A 722 -21.45 -13.97 -6.18
CA ASP A 722 -22.27 -15.11 -5.71
C ASP A 722 -23.32 -15.54 -6.74
N VAL A 723 -22.92 -15.60 -8.03
CA VAL A 723 -23.84 -15.82 -9.13
C VAL A 723 -24.05 -17.30 -9.39
N PRO A 724 -25.29 -17.81 -9.31
CA PRO A 724 -25.59 -19.22 -9.62
C PRO A 724 -25.21 -19.60 -11.05
N PRO A 725 -24.69 -20.82 -11.31
CA PRO A 725 -24.32 -21.31 -12.64
C PRO A 725 -25.42 -21.15 -13.69
N GLU A 726 -26.67 -21.40 -13.29
CA GLU A 726 -27.85 -21.29 -14.16
C GLU A 726 -28.04 -19.85 -14.67
N THR A 727 -27.92 -18.87 -13.76
CA THR A 727 -28.07 -17.44 -14.07
C THR A 727 -26.98 -16.97 -15.05
N VAL A 728 -25.75 -17.47 -14.88
CA VAL A 728 -24.65 -17.16 -15.81
C VAL A 728 -24.95 -17.72 -17.18
N ALA A 729 -25.35 -19.00 -17.26
CA ALA A 729 -25.65 -19.67 -18.53
C ALA A 729 -26.84 -19.02 -19.26
N GLU A 730 -27.91 -18.69 -18.53
CA GLU A 730 -29.09 -17.98 -19.09
C GLU A 730 -28.71 -16.63 -19.67
N LYS A 731 -27.88 -15.85 -18.94
CA LYS A 731 -27.49 -14.51 -19.40
C LYS A 731 -26.56 -14.55 -20.59
N VAL A 732 -25.64 -15.49 -20.65
CA VAL A 732 -24.80 -15.72 -21.83
C VAL A 732 -25.64 -16.06 -23.07
N VAL A 733 -26.66 -16.91 -22.93
CA VAL A 733 -27.59 -17.25 -24.01
C VAL A 733 -28.45 -16.04 -24.43
N GLU A 734 -29.04 -15.33 -23.46
CA GLU A 734 -29.88 -14.14 -23.71
C GLU A 734 -29.15 -13.06 -24.48
N THR A 735 -27.91 -12.80 -24.12
CA THR A 735 -27.09 -11.73 -24.72
C THR A 735 -26.30 -12.18 -25.94
N HIS A 736 -26.28 -13.49 -26.21
CA HIS A 736 -25.42 -14.11 -27.21
C HIS A 736 -23.96 -13.70 -27.10
N ALA A 737 -23.48 -13.54 -25.86
CA ALA A 737 -22.15 -13.04 -25.61
C ALA A 737 -21.07 -14.01 -26.13
N PRO A 738 -20.09 -13.52 -26.89
CA PRO A 738 -18.99 -14.34 -27.41
C PRO A 738 -17.93 -14.65 -26.35
N LEU A 739 -17.90 -13.91 -25.25
CA LEU A 739 -16.92 -14.06 -24.18
C LEU A 739 -17.60 -13.98 -22.81
N LEU A 740 -17.25 -14.94 -21.93
CA LEU A 740 -17.59 -14.97 -20.51
C LEU A 740 -16.32 -14.90 -19.67
N GLY A 741 -16.26 -13.98 -18.72
CA GLY A 741 -15.23 -13.91 -17.68
C GLY A 741 -15.74 -14.41 -16.34
N LEU A 742 -15.07 -15.38 -15.74
CA LEU A 742 -15.39 -15.91 -14.42
C LEU A 742 -14.25 -15.62 -13.42
N SER A 743 -14.61 -15.19 -12.21
CA SER A 743 -13.66 -14.91 -11.13
C SER A 743 -13.95 -15.76 -9.90
N ALA A 744 -12.88 -16.27 -9.26
CA ALA A 744 -12.93 -16.89 -7.94
C ALA A 744 -11.71 -16.47 -7.11
N LEU A 745 -11.94 -16.02 -5.88
CA LEU A 745 -10.91 -15.58 -4.95
C LEU A 745 -10.75 -16.49 -3.75
N MET A 746 -11.71 -17.39 -3.52
CA MET A 746 -11.65 -18.39 -2.45
C MET A 746 -11.45 -19.79 -3.03
N THR A 747 -10.57 -20.58 -2.42
CA THR A 747 -10.31 -21.97 -2.83
C THR A 747 -11.55 -22.85 -2.74
N THR A 748 -12.46 -22.54 -1.82
CA THR A 748 -13.69 -23.27 -1.56
C THR A 748 -14.76 -23.08 -2.66
N THR A 749 -14.66 -22.03 -3.47
CA THR A 749 -15.66 -21.69 -4.48
C THR A 749 -15.25 -22.05 -5.91
N VAL A 750 -14.01 -22.50 -6.08
CA VAL A 750 -13.46 -22.89 -7.40
C VAL A 750 -14.24 -24.05 -8.03
N VAL A 751 -14.82 -24.93 -7.21
CA VAL A 751 -15.71 -26.03 -7.68
C VAL A 751 -16.96 -25.48 -8.39
N ASN A 752 -17.48 -24.35 -7.94
CA ASN A 752 -18.64 -23.71 -8.58
C ASN A 752 -18.28 -23.08 -9.92
N MET A 753 -17.00 -22.76 -10.14
CA MET A 753 -16.51 -22.31 -11.44
C MET A 753 -16.56 -23.44 -12.49
N GLU A 754 -16.11 -24.64 -12.12
CA GLU A 754 -16.20 -25.83 -12.98
C GLU A 754 -17.65 -26.13 -13.38
N GLU A 755 -18.56 -26.12 -12.42
CA GLU A 755 -20.00 -26.32 -12.66
C GLU A 755 -20.57 -25.22 -13.59
N THR A 756 -20.17 -23.97 -13.38
CA THR A 756 -20.59 -22.86 -14.24
C THR A 756 -20.10 -23.05 -15.66
N ILE A 757 -18.82 -23.44 -15.86
CA ILE A 757 -18.25 -23.73 -17.17
C ILE A 757 -19.03 -24.86 -17.83
N ARG A 758 -19.32 -25.95 -17.12
CA ARG A 758 -20.05 -27.11 -17.63
C ARG A 758 -21.45 -26.72 -18.14
N GLN A 759 -22.17 -25.89 -17.38
CA GLN A 759 -23.50 -25.43 -17.76
C GLN A 759 -23.45 -24.49 -18.97
N VAL A 760 -22.53 -23.55 -19.00
CA VAL A 760 -22.35 -22.61 -20.12
C VAL A 760 -21.96 -23.37 -21.38
N ARG A 761 -21.04 -24.32 -21.31
CA ARG A 761 -20.66 -25.18 -22.47
C ARG A 761 -21.85 -25.93 -23.08
N LYS A 762 -22.78 -26.39 -22.21
CA LYS A 762 -24.00 -27.07 -22.64
C LYS A 762 -24.99 -26.13 -23.31
N ALA A 763 -25.18 -24.91 -22.74
CA ALA A 763 -26.19 -23.97 -23.18
C ALA A 763 -25.71 -23.03 -24.31
N ALA A 764 -24.44 -22.64 -24.27
CA ALA A 764 -23.82 -21.67 -25.21
C ALA A 764 -22.44 -22.16 -25.72
N PRO A 765 -22.37 -23.21 -26.56
CA PRO A 765 -21.09 -23.79 -27.02
C PRO A 765 -20.22 -22.81 -27.84
N TRP A 766 -20.77 -21.74 -28.33
CA TRP A 766 -20.04 -20.68 -29.03
C TRP A 766 -19.27 -19.74 -28.12
N CYS A 767 -19.69 -19.62 -26.85
CA CYS A 767 -19.10 -18.70 -25.88
C CYS A 767 -17.71 -19.18 -25.44
N LYS A 768 -16.71 -18.30 -25.55
CA LYS A 768 -15.39 -18.52 -25.01
C LYS A 768 -15.36 -18.14 -23.54
N ILE A 769 -14.60 -18.88 -22.73
CA ILE A 769 -14.59 -18.69 -21.28
C ILE A 769 -13.17 -18.40 -20.82
N VAL A 770 -12.99 -17.23 -20.22
CA VAL A 770 -11.75 -16.85 -19.52
C VAL A 770 -12.00 -16.89 -18.01
N VAL A 771 -11.05 -17.48 -17.30
CA VAL A 771 -11.10 -17.59 -15.85
C VAL A 771 -9.94 -16.85 -15.22
N GLY A 772 -10.16 -16.23 -14.06
CA GLY A 772 -9.14 -15.51 -13.28
C GLY A 772 -9.47 -15.50 -11.80
N GLY A 773 -8.48 -15.15 -10.98
CA GLY A 773 -8.61 -15.05 -9.54
C GLY A 773 -7.36 -15.50 -8.81
N ALA A 774 -7.14 -14.98 -7.60
CA ALA A 774 -5.88 -15.17 -6.86
C ALA A 774 -5.57 -16.63 -6.47
N VAL A 775 -6.59 -17.49 -6.47
CA VAL A 775 -6.47 -18.91 -6.11
C VAL A 775 -6.39 -19.86 -7.31
N LEU A 776 -6.43 -19.32 -8.53
CA LEU A 776 -6.41 -20.11 -9.75
C LEU A 776 -4.98 -20.25 -10.30
N THR A 777 -4.70 -21.41 -10.89
CA THR A 777 -3.50 -21.66 -11.68
C THR A 777 -3.88 -22.03 -13.12
N LYS A 778 -2.92 -21.96 -14.03
CA LYS A 778 -3.14 -22.33 -15.42
C LYS A 778 -3.55 -23.80 -15.55
N GLU A 779 -2.89 -24.68 -14.78
CA GLU A 779 -3.15 -26.12 -14.76
C GLU A 779 -4.60 -26.40 -14.33
N TYR A 780 -5.08 -25.64 -13.34
CA TYR A 780 -6.47 -25.76 -12.89
C TYR A 780 -7.46 -25.26 -13.95
N ALA A 781 -7.19 -24.11 -14.54
CA ALA A 781 -8.02 -23.57 -15.62
C ALA A 781 -8.16 -24.53 -16.80
N ASP A 782 -7.04 -25.16 -17.19
CA ASP A 782 -7.02 -26.20 -18.25
C ASP A 782 -7.85 -27.43 -17.83
N MET A 783 -7.76 -27.85 -16.57
CA MET A 783 -8.49 -29.02 -16.04
C MET A 783 -10.01 -28.80 -16.02
N ILE A 784 -10.48 -27.60 -15.65
CA ILE A 784 -11.93 -27.28 -15.65
C ILE A 784 -12.47 -26.90 -17.02
N GLY A 785 -11.66 -26.95 -18.07
CA GLY A 785 -12.07 -26.72 -19.45
C GLY A 785 -12.32 -25.25 -19.81
N ALA A 786 -11.62 -24.31 -19.16
CA ALA A 786 -11.61 -22.91 -19.58
C ALA A 786 -10.84 -22.74 -20.90
N ASP A 787 -11.22 -21.78 -21.75
CA ASP A 787 -10.49 -21.46 -22.98
C ASP A 787 -9.22 -20.66 -22.72
N TYR A 788 -9.20 -19.88 -21.64
CA TYR A 788 -8.06 -19.03 -21.28
C TYR A 788 -7.98 -18.81 -19.77
N TYR A 789 -6.75 -18.76 -19.28
CA TYR A 789 -6.44 -18.34 -17.93
C TYR A 789 -5.84 -16.92 -17.94
N GLY A 790 -6.55 -15.98 -17.38
CA GLY A 790 -6.07 -14.61 -17.16
C GLY A 790 -5.32 -14.53 -15.83
N LYS A 791 -3.98 -14.61 -15.87
CA LYS A 791 -3.13 -14.46 -14.68
C LYS A 791 -3.32 -13.07 -14.04
N ASP A 792 -3.65 -12.08 -14.87
CA ASP A 792 -3.98 -10.73 -14.48
C ASP A 792 -5.11 -10.16 -15.35
N ALA A 793 -5.60 -8.99 -14.97
CA ALA A 793 -6.74 -8.37 -15.63
C ALA A 793 -6.44 -7.95 -17.08
N MET A 794 -5.19 -7.57 -17.41
CA MET A 794 -4.81 -7.17 -18.76
C MET A 794 -4.77 -8.35 -19.72
N GLN A 795 -4.38 -9.54 -19.27
CA GLN A 795 -4.41 -10.75 -20.09
C GLN A 795 -5.84 -11.10 -20.54
N THR A 796 -6.84 -10.84 -19.69
CA THR A 796 -8.25 -10.98 -20.06
C THR A 796 -8.62 -10.00 -21.17
N VAL A 797 -8.14 -8.75 -21.11
CA VAL A 797 -8.37 -7.75 -22.17
C VAL A 797 -7.71 -8.17 -23.48
N TYR A 798 -6.43 -8.59 -23.45
CA TYR A 798 -5.74 -9.03 -24.66
C TYR A 798 -6.40 -10.25 -25.29
N TYR A 799 -6.90 -11.19 -24.46
CA TYR A 799 -7.66 -12.31 -24.96
C TYR A 799 -8.97 -11.86 -25.64
N ALA A 800 -9.70 -10.94 -25.05
CA ALA A 800 -10.90 -10.34 -25.65
C ALA A 800 -10.58 -9.67 -26.99
N GLU A 801 -9.50 -8.91 -27.08
CA GLU A 801 -9.04 -8.28 -28.32
C GLU A 801 -8.66 -9.31 -29.39
N SER A 802 -7.93 -10.35 -29.02
CA SER A 802 -7.54 -11.40 -29.96
C SER A 802 -8.73 -12.17 -30.53
N LEU A 803 -9.78 -12.34 -29.72
CA LEU A 803 -10.98 -13.09 -30.08
C LEU A 803 -11.96 -12.28 -30.94
N LEU A 804 -12.18 -11.02 -30.58
CA LEU A 804 -13.25 -10.20 -31.12
C LEU A 804 -12.81 -9.31 -32.29
N ASN A 805 -11.48 -8.97 -32.35
CA ASN A 805 -10.93 -8.25 -33.51
C ASN A 805 -10.61 -9.18 -34.71
N SER A 806 -10.44 -10.48 -34.48
CA SER A 806 -10.26 -11.46 -35.61
C SER A 806 -11.54 -11.79 -36.38
N GLY A 807 -12.71 -11.32 -35.93
CA GLY A 807 -13.99 -11.50 -36.58
C GLY A 807 -14.35 -10.48 -37.68
N SER A 808 -13.56 -9.39 -37.84
CA SER A 808 -13.84 -8.32 -38.85
C SER A 808 -13.12 -8.51 -40.18
N ALA A 809 -12.49 -9.68 -40.41
CA ALA A 809 -11.84 -10.03 -41.65
C ALA A 809 -12.51 -11.27 -42.29
N LYS A 810 -13.83 -11.24 -42.45
CA LYS A 810 -14.54 -12.12 -43.39
C LYS A 810 -15.72 -11.41 -44.06
#